data_1d4a0f0010fbdce9b980b188beaf95f0
#
_entry.id   1d4a0f0010fbdce9b980b188beaf95f0
#
_cell.length_a   1.000
_cell.length_b   1.000
_cell.length_c   1.000
_cell.angle_alpha   90.00
_cell.angle_beta   90.00
_cell.angle_gamma   90.00
#
_symmetry.space_group_name_H-M   'P 1'
#
loop_
_entity.id
_entity.type
_entity.pdbx_description
1 polymer ?
#
loop_
_entity_poly.entity_id
_entity_poly.type
_entity_poly.pdbx_seq_one_letter_code
_entity_poly.pdbx_strand_id
1 'polypeptide(L)'
;MPDQRTLLQVDGVTKVFPGVRALDNVTFSVLTGEVHGLVGENGAGKSTLMAVATGALVPEEGRVVIDGVEAVGDTEKARSLGLAIVRQEPALMPELTLAENLYLGVPEAERPSLMDLSGWAQRLLEQWSHGVAIDTGTRVLSLNPEERFIVEIVKALAAKPKVLVLDEPTEHLLAEDVERLFERIRRITASGCGVVYISHRIREVQKIANRLTVLRDGQGQGTYQAAGLSEHQIVELIVGRAMDREFPAKSADAASDIIFEVESLSGTGFSNVSLKLRKGEIVGLAGIDGNGQREFMRALTGLIHSRGRAMLNGRPVSLRSSRLCAQAGIVFLPGDRHSEGIFAGLSVRENFSIRSLGLDSMHGLVSRPSEARRTQLAIREYAVKTPSIETDVASLSGGNQQKLALASVLANKPKVILIDEPTQGVDVGARGEIYEVLREAARHGTAIIVVSSDAEEVAGLSDRVMIFSRGHIVKELHGDSVVESNITTAILTATAHRERGFDRVGRFWKWAAGDWAPILILAVIIFVLGLYASHVNESYLSARNLSGVLALVATLAIVSYGQQVLMLAGGIDLSVGPLMGLVVVILSFYLTDGAPVADQATGWTIVVVAAFAVGVLNWILVDPLGLHPMVATLATFMGLKAISLILRPMPGGLISESLTDGISTTVGFIPLAVIVATVAAVILEFVLYKAKLGLALRGVGSRREAARMAGIMPRRMLFTAHVSCSLLAAAAAIPLMAQVGTGDANTGENYTLAGIAAAVIGGASLFGGRGSFVGALLGALLLTQINVVTTFLNLDDAWQSVLLGAMILAAVTVYSTSRQKVVAG
;
A
#
# COMPACT_ATOMS: atom_id res chain seq x y z
N MET A 1 -9.69 -41.48 21.35
CA MET A 1 -9.46 -40.22 20.66
C MET A 1 -9.14 -40.59 19.23
N PRO A 2 -9.73 -40.05 18.18
CA PRO A 2 -9.33 -40.36 16.82
C PRO A 2 -7.86 -39.98 16.67
N ASP A 3 -7.10 -40.79 15.91
CA ASP A 3 -5.68 -40.57 15.62
C ASP A 3 -5.44 -39.12 15.15
N GLN A 4 -4.85 -38.29 16.02
CA GLN A 4 -4.55 -36.90 15.71
C GLN A 4 -3.35 -36.86 14.76
N ARG A 5 -3.61 -36.81 13.47
CA ARG A 5 -2.57 -36.69 12.44
C ARG A 5 -1.93 -35.29 12.47
N THR A 6 -0.62 -35.23 12.35
CA THR A 6 0.12 -33.97 12.22
C THR A 6 -0.09 -33.40 10.82
N LEU A 7 -0.62 -32.17 10.75
CA LEU A 7 -0.85 -31.46 9.48
C LEU A 7 0.30 -30.53 9.11
N LEU A 8 0.92 -29.88 10.08
CA LEU A 8 2.12 -29.05 9.90
C LEU A 8 3.17 -29.50 10.91
N GLN A 9 4.37 -29.75 10.44
CA GLN A 9 5.53 -30.09 11.26
C GLN A 9 6.72 -29.26 10.81
N VAL A 10 7.33 -28.58 11.75
CA VAL A 10 8.57 -27.81 11.59
C VAL A 10 9.58 -28.45 12.53
N ASP A 11 10.66 -29.01 11.99
CA ASP A 11 11.64 -29.76 12.75
C ASP A 11 12.99 -29.08 12.74
N GLY A 12 13.48 -28.65 13.90
CA GLY A 12 14.83 -28.17 14.12
C GLY A 12 15.22 -26.96 13.26
N VAL A 13 14.27 -26.07 12.97
CA VAL A 13 14.50 -24.96 12.06
C VAL A 13 15.38 -23.88 12.66
N THR A 14 16.47 -23.55 11.93
CA THR A 14 17.37 -22.43 12.23
C THR A 14 17.30 -21.39 11.10
N LYS A 15 17.17 -20.11 11.47
CA LYS A 15 17.17 -18.98 10.51
C LYS A 15 18.05 -17.85 11.01
N VAL A 16 19.02 -17.45 10.18
CA VAL A 16 19.98 -16.38 10.49
C VAL A 16 19.79 -15.23 9.50
N PHE A 17 19.73 -14.01 10.02
CA PHE A 17 19.82 -12.76 9.26
C PHE A 17 21.15 -12.06 9.64
N PRO A 18 21.64 -11.11 8.82
CA PRO A 18 22.87 -10.37 9.15
C PRO A 18 22.81 -9.78 10.57
N GLY A 19 23.63 -10.33 11.47
CA GLY A 19 23.73 -9.90 12.86
C GLY A 19 22.69 -10.44 13.84
N VAL A 20 21.69 -11.26 13.40
CA VAL A 20 20.65 -11.79 14.27
C VAL A 20 20.29 -13.24 13.91
N ARG A 21 20.35 -14.13 14.89
CA ARG A 21 19.77 -15.48 14.76
C ARG A 21 18.29 -15.41 15.16
N ALA A 22 17.41 -15.37 14.17
CA ALA A 22 15.96 -15.18 14.38
C ALA A 22 15.25 -16.47 14.82
N LEU A 23 15.76 -17.64 14.43
CA LEU A 23 15.31 -18.96 14.90
C LEU A 23 16.54 -19.82 15.18
N ASP A 24 16.51 -20.56 16.27
CA ASP A 24 17.58 -21.42 16.73
C ASP A 24 17.01 -22.78 17.14
N ASN A 25 17.12 -23.77 16.24
CA ASN A 25 16.66 -25.15 16.43
C ASN A 25 15.19 -25.26 16.90
N VAL A 26 14.28 -24.54 16.25
CA VAL A 26 12.86 -24.49 16.64
C VAL A 26 12.10 -25.67 16.07
N THR A 27 11.39 -26.39 16.95
CA THR A 27 10.45 -27.46 16.58
C THR A 27 9.01 -27.05 16.94
N PHE A 28 8.07 -27.25 16.00
CA PHE A 28 6.69 -26.84 16.15
C PHE A 28 5.77 -27.77 15.35
N SER A 29 4.60 -28.10 15.88
CA SER A 29 3.65 -28.99 15.19
C SER A 29 2.20 -28.62 15.42
N VAL A 30 1.37 -28.81 14.38
CA VAL A 30 -0.08 -28.59 14.43
C VAL A 30 -0.81 -29.87 14.06
N LEU A 31 -1.80 -30.24 14.85
CA LEU A 31 -2.58 -31.46 14.69
C LEU A 31 -3.91 -31.21 13.97
N THR A 32 -4.51 -32.25 13.44
CA THR A 32 -5.85 -32.21 12.85
C THR A 32 -6.89 -31.75 13.87
N GLY A 33 -7.68 -30.73 13.52
CA GLY A 33 -8.74 -30.22 14.37
C GLY A 33 -8.29 -29.45 15.61
N GLU A 34 -7.04 -29.02 15.64
CA GLU A 34 -6.42 -28.29 16.74
C GLU A 34 -6.38 -26.78 16.45
N VAL A 35 -6.62 -25.98 17.48
CA VAL A 35 -6.15 -24.59 17.53
C VAL A 35 -4.87 -24.54 18.35
N HIS A 36 -3.75 -24.28 17.72
CA HIS A 36 -2.44 -24.16 18.34
C HIS A 36 -2.05 -22.71 18.51
N GLY A 37 -1.96 -22.22 19.73
CA GLY A 37 -1.49 -20.88 20.06
C GLY A 37 0.03 -20.77 19.90
N LEU A 38 0.52 -19.79 19.20
CA LEU A 38 1.94 -19.44 19.15
C LEU A 38 2.13 -18.09 19.81
N VAL A 39 2.73 -18.08 21.00
CA VAL A 39 2.91 -16.88 21.83
C VAL A 39 4.40 -16.57 22.03
N GLY A 40 4.71 -15.30 22.32
CA GLY A 40 6.08 -14.85 22.57
C GLY A 40 6.18 -13.34 22.37
N GLU A 41 7.28 -12.74 22.83
CA GLU A 41 7.55 -11.31 22.65
C GLU A 41 7.67 -10.92 21.17
N ASN A 42 7.56 -9.61 20.88
CA ASN A 42 7.88 -9.10 19.55
C ASN A 42 9.37 -9.29 19.28
N GLY A 43 9.69 -9.83 18.10
CA GLY A 43 11.07 -10.24 17.80
C GLY A 43 11.44 -11.65 18.26
N ALA A 44 10.58 -12.38 18.99
CA ALA A 44 10.84 -13.77 19.41
C ALA A 44 10.96 -14.77 18.26
N GLY A 45 10.68 -14.37 17.00
CA GLY A 45 10.80 -15.22 15.82
C GLY A 45 9.48 -15.80 15.30
N LYS A 46 8.31 -15.45 15.88
CA LYS A 46 6.98 -15.99 15.48
C LYS A 46 6.70 -15.83 13.98
N SER A 47 6.79 -14.60 13.48
CA SER A 47 6.54 -14.31 12.06
C SER A 47 7.60 -14.92 11.14
N THR A 48 8.86 -15.04 11.63
CA THR A 48 9.93 -15.74 10.89
C THR A 48 9.64 -17.23 10.81
N LEU A 49 9.18 -17.87 11.91
CA LEU A 49 8.78 -19.27 11.92
C LEU A 49 7.63 -19.52 10.93
N MET A 50 6.62 -18.64 10.89
CA MET A 50 5.53 -18.76 9.94
C MET A 50 5.97 -18.46 8.50
N ALA A 51 6.91 -17.54 8.28
CA ALA A 51 7.48 -17.31 6.96
C ALA A 51 8.26 -18.53 6.43
N VAL A 52 8.96 -19.26 7.31
CA VAL A 52 9.59 -20.55 6.97
C VAL A 52 8.53 -21.63 6.72
N ALA A 53 7.52 -21.75 7.59
CA ALA A 53 6.45 -22.74 7.47
C ALA A 53 5.63 -22.56 6.17
N THR A 54 5.44 -21.31 5.73
CA THR A 54 4.74 -20.98 4.47
C THR A 54 5.63 -21.03 3.22
N GLY A 55 6.93 -21.37 3.37
CA GLY A 55 7.88 -21.39 2.26
C GLY A 55 8.30 -20.02 1.72
N ALA A 56 7.95 -18.94 2.43
CA ALA A 56 8.36 -17.58 2.05
C ALA A 56 9.84 -17.31 2.34
N LEU A 57 10.40 -18.00 3.35
CA LEU A 57 11.81 -18.00 3.71
C LEU A 57 12.38 -19.42 3.69
N VAL A 58 13.61 -19.54 3.21
CA VAL A 58 14.38 -20.78 3.28
C VAL A 58 15.18 -20.77 4.59
N PRO A 59 15.05 -21.78 5.46
CA PRO A 59 15.89 -21.91 6.64
C PRO A 59 17.30 -22.35 6.25
N GLU A 60 18.28 -22.12 7.13
CA GLU A 60 19.65 -22.65 6.99
C GLU A 60 19.71 -24.11 7.40
N GLU A 61 18.89 -24.51 8.38
CA GLU A 61 18.82 -25.88 8.90
C GLU A 61 17.36 -26.23 9.22
N GLY A 62 17.07 -27.53 9.25
CA GLY A 62 15.76 -28.06 9.59
C GLY A 62 14.86 -28.27 8.36
N ARG A 63 13.65 -28.73 8.59
CA ARG A 63 12.66 -29.05 7.54
C ARG A 63 11.25 -28.63 7.91
N VAL A 64 10.43 -28.46 6.87
CA VAL A 64 8.99 -28.20 7.00
C VAL A 64 8.23 -29.27 6.25
N VAL A 65 7.28 -29.91 6.91
CA VAL A 65 6.41 -30.94 6.36
C VAL A 65 4.95 -30.52 6.51
N ILE A 66 4.21 -30.50 5.42
CA ILE A 66 2.77 -30.17 5.38
C ILE A 66 2.03 -31.41 4.88
N ASP A 67 1.12 -31.93 5.70
CA ASP A 67 0.33 -33.13 5.41
C ASP A 67 1.19 -34.32 4.93
N GLY A 68 2.37 -34.50 5.52
CA GLY A 68 3.31 -35.56 5.19
C GLY A 68 4.23 -35.29 3.98
N VAL A 69 4.14 -34.11 3.37
CA VAL A 69 4.95 -33.72 2.21
C VAL A 69 5.89 -32.57 2.58
N GLU A 70 7.16 -32.72 2.29
CA GLU A 70 8.16 -31.68 2.53
C GLU A 70 7.96 -30.47 1.58
N ALA A 71 7.95 -29.25 2.19
CA ALA A 71 7.67 -28.01 1.48
C ALA A 71 8.57 -26.88 1.98
N VAL A 72 9.88 -26.97 1.71
CA VAL A 72 10.87 -25.96 2.11
C VAL A 72 11.06 -24.93 1.02
N GLY A 73 10.94 -23.64 1.33
CA GLY A 73 11.27 -22.54 0.43
C GLY A 73 10.35 -22.37 -0.80
N ASP A 74 9.18 -23.00 -0.80
CA ASP A 74 8.24 -22.98 -1.92
C ASP A 74 6.82 -22.65 -1.45
N THR A 75 6.45 -21.37 -1.60
CA THR A 75 5.12 -20.86 -1.19
C THR A 75 3.98 -21.42 -2.03
N GLU A 76 4.21 -21.73 -3.30
CA GLU A 76 3.19 -22.29 -4.18
C GLU A 76 2.90 -23.73 -3.78
N LYS A 77 3.94 -24.50 -3.48
CA LYS A 77 3.82 -25.86 -2.97
C LYS A 77 3.13 -25.89 -1.60
N ALA A 78 3.54 -25.05 -0.66
CA ALA A 78 2.89 -24.96 0.65
C ALA A 78 1.39 -24.68 0.54
N ARG A 79 1.03 -23.73 -0.33
CA ARG A 79 -0.37 -23.38 -0.64
C ARG A 79 -1.12 -24.54 -1.32
N SER A 80 -0.51 -25.23 -2.27
CA SER A 80 -1.13 -26.37 -2.96
C SER A 80 -1.38 -27.55 -2.01
N LEU A 81 -0.57 -27.69 -0.95
CA LEU A 81 -0.75 -28.67 0.10
C LEU A 81 -1.84 -28.27 1.12
N GLY A 82 -2.41 -27.08 0.98
CA GLY A 82 -3.53 -26.60 1.79
C GLY A 82 -3.14 -25.71 2.97
N LEU A 83 -1.98 -25.05 2.93
CA LEU A 83 -1.62 -24.07 3.94
C LEU A 83 -2.05 -22.67 3.50
N ALA A 84 -2.84 -21.98 4.34
CA ALA A 84 -3.24 -20.58 4.14
C ALA A 84 -2.77 -19.73 5.33
N ILE A 85 -2.48 -18.46 5.07
CA ILE A 85 -2.06 -17.49 6.07
C ILE A 85 -2.85 -16.19 5.94
N VAL A 86 -3.35 -15.70 7.07
CA VAL A 86 -3.87 -14.34 7.27
C VAL A 86 -2.80 -13.60 8.07
N ARG A 87 -2.28 -12.52 7.52
CA ARG A 87 -1.22 -11.72 8.15
C ARG A 87 -1.78 -10.53 8.91
N GLN A 88 -0.99 -10.00 9.83
CA GLN A 88 -1.26 -8.77 10.56
C GLN A 88 -1.58 -7.60 9.59
N GLU A 89 -0.79 -7.41 8.53
CA GLU A 89 -1.17 -6.54 7.42
C GLU A 89 -1.82 -7.36 6.30
N PRO A 90 -3.10 -7.08 5.92
CA PRO A 90 -3.79 -7.79 4.85
C PRO A 90 -3.01 -7.78 3.53
N ALA A 91 -2.75 -8.96 2.97
CA ALA A 91 -2.06 -9.14 1.70
C ALA A 91 -3.05 -8.99 0.53
N LEU A 92 -3.69 -7.84 0.45
CA LEU A 92 -4.64 -7.47 -0.59
C LEU A 92 -4.00 -6.54 -1.63
N MET A 93 -4.58 -6.54 -2.82
CA MET A 93 -4.19 -5.69 -3.94
C MET A 93 -5.12 -4.47 -3.98
N PRO A 94 -4.66 -3.27 -3.56
CA PRO A 94 -5.52 -2.11 -3.32
C PRO A 94 -6.32 -1.63 -4.54
N GLU A 95 -5.72 -1.69 -5.73
CA GLU A 95 -6.36 -1.21 -6.97
C GLU A 95 -7.33 -2.22 -7.60
N LEU A 96 -7.35 -3.45 -7.11
CA LEU A 96 -8.31 -4.46 -7.53
C LEU A 96 -9.58 -4.38 -6.69
N THR A 97 -10.69 -4.85 -7.28
CA THR A 97 -11.96 -4.98 -6.56
C THR A 97 -11.87 -6.08 -5.50
N LEU A 98 -12.78 -6.07 -4.54
CA LEU A 98 -12.92 -7.11 -3.56
C LEU A 98 -13.10 -8.47 -4.23
N ALA A 99 -13.99 -8.58 -5.22
CA ALA A 99 -14.23 -9.82 -5.94
C ALA A 99 -12.97 -10.35 -6.66
N GLU A 100 -12.18 -9.47 -7.27
CA GLU A 100 -10.91 -9.82 -7.94
C GLU A 100 -9.86 -10.30 -6.93
N ASN A 101 -9.78 -9.69 -5.75
CA ASN A 101 -8.89 -10.14 -4.66
C ASN A 101 -9.27 -11.52 -4.15
N LEU A 102 -10.55 -11.79 -3.92
CA LEU A 102 -11.04 -13.11 -3.53
C LEU A 102 -10.71 -14.16 -4.60
N TYR A 103 -10.97 -13.86 -5.87
CA TYR A 103 -10.70 -14.75 -7.00
C TYR A 103 -9.23 -15.17 -7.08
N LEU A 104 -8.32 -14.22 -6.95
CA LEU A 104 -6.87 -14.51 -6.97
C LEU A 104 -6.42 -15.29 -5.73
N GLY A 105 -7.13 -15.15 -4.61
CA GLY A 105 -6.85 -15.85 -3.37
C GLY A 105 -7.18 -17.34 -3.39
N VAL A 106 -8.12 -17.78 -4.21
CA VAL A 106 -8.59 -19.17 -4.29
C VAL A 106 -7.74 -20.00 -5.26
N PRO A 107 -7.48 -21.31 -4.98
CA PRO A 107 -6.81 -22.21 -5.89
C PRO A 107 -7.47 -22.24 -7.29
N GLU A 108 -6.66 -22.42 -8.33
CA GLU A 108 -7.13 -22.32 -9.71
C GLU A 108 -8.28 -23.27 -10.05
N ALA A 109 -8.26 -24.48 -9.49
CA ALA A 109 -9.29 -25.49 -9.68
C ALA A 109 -10.67 -25.11 -9.09
N GLU A 110 -10.71 -24.20 -8.11
CA GLU A 110 -11.96 -23.78 -7.44
C GLU A 110 -12.42 -22.40 -7.91
N ARG A 111 -11.72 -21.76 -8.84
CA ARG A 111 -12.07 -20.43 -9.35
C ARG A 111 -13.32 -20.47 -10.20
N PRO A 112 -14.27 -19.52 -9.98
CA PRO A 112 -15.44 -19.39 -10.84
C PRO A 112 -15.06 -18.84 -12.22
N SER A 113 -16.03 -18.76 -13.12
CA SER A 113 -15.89 -17.97 -14.33
C SER A 113 -15.73 -16.48 -13.98
N LEU A 114 -14.85 -15.77 -14.69
CA LEU A 114 -14.69 -14.31 -14.53
C LEU A 114 -15.96 -13.52 -14.91
N MET A 115 -16.94 -14.15 -15.55
CA MET A 115 -18.23 -13.55 -15.89
C MET A 115 -19.20 -13.51 -14.70
N ASP A 116 -19.12 -14.46 -13.73
CA ASP A 116 -19.95 -14.51 -12.51
C ASP A 116 -19.15 -14.16 -11.23
N LEU A 117 -18.11 -13.37 -11.39
CA LEU A 117 -17.17 -13.07 -10.32
C LEU A 117 -17.83 -12.37 -9.12
N SER A 118 -18.70 -11.37 -9.40
CA SER A 118 -19.36 -10.58 -8.37
C SER A 118 -20.39 -11.40 -7.57
N GLY A 119 -21.21 -12.19 -8.23
CA GLY A 119 -22.19 -13.06 -7.56
C GLY A 119 -21.54 -14.15 -6.71
N TRP A 120 -20.43 -14.73 -7.18
CA TRP A 120 -19.66 -15.69 -6.42
C TRP A 120 -19.02 -15.04 -5.17
N ALA A 121 -18.40 -13.88 -5.31
CA ALA A 121 -17.79 -13.16 -4.21
C ALA A 121 -18.82 -12.74 -3.16
N GLN A 122 -20.02 -12.32 -3.61
CA GLN A 122 -21.13 -11.98 -2.72
C GLN A 122 -21.56 -13.18 -1.86
N ARG A 123 -21.71 -14.36 -2.46
CA ARG A 123 -22.03 -15.59 -1.71
C ARG A 123 -20.98 -15.94 -0.67
N LEU A 124 -19.69 -15.73 -0.97
CA LEU A 124 -18.62 -15.95 0.02
C LEU A 124 -18.70 -14.98 1.19
N LEU A 125 -18.94 -13.71 0.91
CA LEU A 125 -19.11 -12.70 1.96
C LEU A 125 -20.32 -12.98 2.84
N GLU A 126 -21.46 -13.35 2.27
CA GLU A 126 -22.67 -13.67 3.01
C GLU A 126 -22.48 -14.86 3.96
N GLN A 127 -21.66 -15.83 3.59
CA GLN A 127 -21.29 -16.93 4.49
C GLN A 127 -20.52 -16.47 5.71
N TRP A 128 -19.77 -15.37 5.60
CA TRP A 128 -19.00 -14.79 6.71
C TRP A 128 -19.85 -13.83 7.55
N SER A 129 -20.56 -12.93 6.92
CA SER A 129 -21.19 -11.79 7.59
C SER A 129 -22.70 -11.74 7.36
N HIS A 130 -23.47 -12.24 8.31
CA HIS A 130 -24.85 -11.80 8.39
C HIS A 130 -24.87 -10.34 8.86
N GLY A 131 -24.87 -9.38 7.92
CA GLY A 131 -25.09 -7.97 8.21
C GLY A 131 -24.05 -6.96 7.77
N VAL A 132 -22.87 -7.34 7.24
CA VAL A 132 -21.92 -6.40 6.61
C VAL A 132 -22.12 -6.43 5.11
N ALA A 133 -22.86 -5.45 4.56
CA ALA A 133 -23.04 -5.31 3.13
C ALA A 133 -21.82 -4.58 2.54
N ILE A 134 -20.78 -5.32 2.17
CA ILE A 134 -19.66 -4.78 1.38
C ILE A 134 -19.97 -5.07 -0.09
N ASP A 135 -19.98 -4.04 -0.93
CA ASP A 135 -20.13 -4.19 -2.37
C ASP A 135 -18.87 -4.83 -2.96
N THR A 136 -19.03 -5.99 -3.60
CA THR A 136 -17.97 -6.78 -4.21
C THR A 136 -17.25 -6.08 -5.36
N GLY A 137 -17.87 -5.08 -5.97
CA GLY A 137 -17.30 -4.20 -6.98
C GLY A 137 -16.42 -3.08 -6.40
N THR A 138 -16.44 -2.88 -5.08
CA THR A 138 -15.63 -1.86 -4.41
C THR A 138 -14.16 -2.23 -4.45
N ARG A 139 -13.28 -1.25 -4.74
CA ARG A 139 -11.83 -1.45 -4.66
C ARG A 139 -11.37 -1.55 -3.22
N VAL A 140 -10.40 -2.43 -2.98
CA VAL A 140 -9.84 -2.64 -1.65
C VAL A 140 -9.22 -1.36 -1.07
N LEU A 141 -8.69 -0.48 -1.92
CA LEU A 141 -8.16 0.83 -1.49
C LEU A 141 -9.19 1.67 -0.72
N SER A 142 -10.46 1.59 -1.08
CA SER A 142 -11.56 2.36 -0.45
C SER A 142 -12.23 1.66 0.74
N LEU A 143 -11.80 0.44 1.06
CA LEU A 143 -12.26 -0.28 2.25
C LEU A 143 -11.54 0.25 3.49
N ASN A 144 -12.25 0.31 4.61
CA ASN A 144 -11.64 0.60 5.90
C ASN A 144 -10.75 -0.58 6.38
N PRO A 145 -9.88 -0.41 7.39
CA PRO A 145 -8.99 -1.46 7.87
C PRO A 145 -9.72 -2.73 8.31
N GLU A 146 -10.85 -2.61 9.00
CA GLU A 146 -11.70 -3.72 9.44
C GLU A 146 -12.24 -4.53 8.26
N GLU A 147 -12.80 -3.84 7.26
CA GLU A 147 -13.32 -4.48 6.04
C GLU A 147 -12.22 -5.20 5.26
N ARG A 148 -11.03 -4.60 5.15
CA ARG A 148 -9.87 -5.25 4.51
C ARG A 148 -9.49 -6.54 5.22
N PHE A 149 -9.50 -6.51 6.55
CA PHE A 149 -9.16 -7.69 7.35
C PHE A 149 -10.20 -8.80 7.19
N ILE A 150 -11.50 -8.47 7.19
CA ILE A 150 -12.58 -9.41 6.90
C ILE A 150 -12.39 -10.05 5.52
N VAL A 151 -12.07 -9.25 4.50
CA VAL A 151 -11.81 -9.75 3.14
C VAL A 151 -10.62 -10.73 3.12
N GLU A 152 -9.54 -10.43 3.85
CA GLU A 152 -8.37 -11.31 3.94
C GLU A 152 -8.73 -12.66 4.58
N ILE A 153 -9.51 -12.65 5.66
CA ILE A 153 -10.00 -13.88 6.31
C ILE A 153 -10.90 -14.67 5.36
N VAL A 154 -11.86 -14.02 4.71
CA VAL A 154 -12.78 -14.68 3.75
C VAL A 154 -11.98 -15.29 2.60
N LYS A 155 -10.96 -14.60 2.10
CA LYS A 155 -10.04 -15.09 1.07
C LYS A 155 -9.30 -16.35 1.50
N ALA A 156 -8.77 -16.37 2.73
CA ALA A 156 -8.06 -17.52 3.27
C ALA A 156 -9.00 -18.73 3.46
N LEU A 157 -10.22 -18.49 3.96
CA LEU A 157 -11.21 -19.53 4.18
C LEU A 157 -11.81 -20.10 2.88
N ALA A 158 -11.96 -19.27 1.86
CA ALA A 158 -12.45 -19.69 0.56
C ALA A 158 -11.53 -20.73 -0.11
N ALA A 159 -10.24 -20.74 0.26
CA ALA A 159 -9.27 -21.73 -0.20
C ALA A 159 -9.43 -23.11 0.49
N LYS A 160 -10.36 -23.27 1.45
CA LYS A 160 -10.59 -24.50 2.22
C LYS A 160 -9.29 -25.12 2.76
N PRO A 161 -8.53 -24.39 3.58
CA PRO A 161 -7.21 -24.81 3.98
C PRO A 161 -7.26 -26.04 4.91
N LYS A 162 -6.21 -26.89 4.85
CA LYS A 162 -5.94 -27.93 5.85
C LYS A 162 -5.27 -27.33 7.09
N VAL A 163 -4.41 -26.32 6.89
CA VAL A 163 -3.76 -25.55 7.94
C VAL A 163 -4.00 -24.06 7.67
N LEU A 164 -4.57 -23.38 8.65
CA LEU A 164 -4.81 -21.93 8.60
C LEU A 164 -3.95 -21.25 9.65
N VAL A 165 -3.09 -20.34 9.22
CA VAL A 165 -2.29 -19.48 10.10
C VAL A 165 -2.99 -18.12 10.21
N LEU A 166 -3.24 -17.67 11.43
CA LEU A 166 -3.83 -16.38 11.76
C LEU A 166 -2.82 -15.58 12.58
N ASP A 167 -2.21 -14.57 11.97
CA ASP A 167 -1.21 -13.72 12.61
C ASP A 167 -1.86 -12.40 13.06
N GLU A 168 -2.05 -12.28 14.39
CA GLU A 168 -2.71 -11.17 15.08
C GLU A 168 -4.10 -10.79 14.52
N PRO A 169 -5.02 -11.76 14.37
CA PRO A 169 -6.24 -11.57 13.56
C PRO A 169 -7.28 -10.62 14.18
N THR A 170 -7.11 -10.20 15.40
CA THR A 170 -8.09 -9.41 16.16
C THR A 170 -7.69 -7.95 16.37
N GLU A 171 -6.50 -7.54 15.90
CA GLU A 171 -5.98 -6.18 16.12
C GLU A 171 -6.92 -5.08 15.58
N HIS A 172 -7.57 -5.35 14.46
CA HIS A 172 -8.45 -4.41 13.76
C HIS A 172 -9.94 -4.78 13.82
N LEU A 173 -10.32 -5.79 14.61
CA LEU A 173 -11.70 -6.28 14.70
C LEU A 173 -12.41 -5.72 15.93
N LEU A 174 -13.70 -5.45 15.78
CA LEU A 174 -14.59 -5.15 16.92
C LEU A 174 -14.85 -6.42 17.74
N ALA A 175 -15.21 -6.25 19.01
CA ALA A 175 -15.46 -7.38 19.92
C ALA A 175 -16.50 -8.39 19.37
N GLU A 176 -17.53 -7.92 18.70
CA GLU A 176 -18.53 -8.79 18.05
C GLU A 176 -17.93 -9.62 16.91
N ASP A 177 -17.02 -9.04 16.13
CA ASP A 177 -16.37 -9.72 15.01
C ASP A 177 -15.29 -10.70 15.49
N VAL A 178 -14.64 -10.42 16.62
CA VAL A 178 -13.76 -11.37 17.31
C VAL A 178 -14.52 -12.63 17.71
N GLU A 179 -15.70 -12.50 18.32
CA GLU A 179 -16.53 -13.67 18.68
C GLU A 179 -16.98 -14.46 17.44
N ARG A 180 -17.38 -13.77 16.37
CA ARG A 180 -17.70 -14.40 15.07
C ARG A 180 -16.49 -15.14 14.49
N LEU A 181 -15.29 -14.56 14.58
CA LEU A 181 -14.05 -15.21 14.18
C LEU A 181 -13.84 -16.49 14.98
N PHE A 182 -13.97 -16.45 16.30
CA PHE A 182 -13.81 -17.61 17.17
C PHE A 182 -14.82 -18.71 16.87
N GLU A 183 -16.07 -18.38 16.61
CA GLU A 183 -17.08 -19.36 16.16
C GLU A 183 -16.69 -20.01 14.83
N ARG A 184 -16.15 -19.23 13.88
CA ARG A 184 -15.70 -19.77 12.60
C ARG A 184 -14.47 -20.69 12.79
N ILE A 185 -13.50 -20.27 13.59
CA ILE A 185 -12.34 -21.11 13.91
C ILE A 185 -12.81 -22.46 14.48
N ARG A 186 -13.73 -22.46 15.45
CA ARG A 186 -14.28 -23.69 16.01
C ARG A 186 -14.99 -24.57 14.97
N ARG A 187 -15.71 -23.99 14.02
CA ARG A 187 -16.37 -24.74 12.93
C ARG A 187 -15.35 -25.38 11.99
N ILE A 188 -14.30 -24.62 11.63
CA ILE A 188 -13.26 -25.09 10.71
C ILE A 188 -12.43 -26.20 11.37
N THR A 189 -12.06 -26.06 12.63
CA THR A 189 -11.34 -27.09 13.36
C THR A 189 -12.19 -28.34 13.55
N ALA A 190 -13.50 -28.20 13.80
CA ALA A 190 -14.43 -29.33 13.83
C ALA A 190 -14.50 -30.09 12.50
N SER A 191 -14.19 -29.46 11.36
CA SER A 191 -14.08 -30.12 10.05
C SER A 191 -12.70 -30.73 9.77
N GLY A 192 -11.75 -30.65 10.73
CA GLY A 192 -10.41 -31.25 10.64
C GLY A 192 -9.30 -30.30 10.25
N CYS A 193 -9.56 -29.02 10.03
CA CYS A 193 -8.51 -28.02 9.78
C CYS A 193 -7.70 -27.77 11.05
N GLY A 194 -6.36 -27.73 10.94
CA GLY A 194 -5.48 -27.25 12.01
C GLY A 194 -5.32 -25.73 11.92
N VAL A 195 -5.39 -25.03 13.04
CA VAL A 195 -5.26 -23.56 13.09
C VAL A 195 -4.06 -23.17 13.93
N VAL A 196 -3.18 -22.33 13.40
CA VAL A 196 -2.15 -21.62 14.17
C VAL A 196 -2.68 -20.25 14.51
N TYR A 197 -2.84 -19.95 15.80
CA TYR A 197 -3.34 -18.68 16.28
C TYR A 197 -2.21 -17.90 16.96
N ILE A 198 -1.75 -16.82 16.32
CA ILE A 198 -0.70 -15.96 16.85
C ILE A 198 -1.35 -14.71 17.41
N SER A 199 -1.15 -14.43 18.68
CA SER A 199 -1.63 -13.20 19.31
C SER A 199 -0.76 -12.85 20.52
N HIS A 200 -0.62 -11.58 20.79
CA HIS A 200 -0.07 -11.06 22.04
C HIS A 200 -1.16 -10.86 23.11
N ARG A 201 -2.44 -11.01 22.76
CA ARG A 201 -3.58 -10.94 23.67
C ARG A 201 -3.82 -12.30 24.31
N ILE A 202 -3.20 -12.52 25.47
CA ILE A 202 -3.16 -13.84 26.13
C ILE A 202 -4.56 -14.39 26.41
N ARG A 203 -5.52 -13.53 26.81
CA ARG A 203 -6.92 -13.94 27.08
C ARG A 203 -7.59 -14.52 25.83
N GLU A 204 -7.29 -14.01 24.64
CA GLU A 204 -7.82 -14.57 23.39
C GLU A 204 -7.24 -15.95 23.12
N VAL A 205 -5.92 -16.12 23.31
CA VAL A 205 -5.25 -17.43 23.14
C VAL A 205 -5.83 -18.47 24.12
N GLN A 206 -6.00 -18.12 25.39
CA GLN A 206 -6.63 -19.00 26.38
C GLN A 206 -8.06 -19.42 26.03
N LYS A 207 -8.82 -18.51 25.40
CA LYS A 207 -10.23 -18.75 25.02
C LYS A 207 -10.40 -19.69 23.84
N ILE A 208 -9.42 -19.73 22.92
CA ILE A 208 -9.54 -20.44 21.66
C ILE A 208 -8.56 -21.61 21.49
N ALA A 209 -7.34 -21.54 22.06
CA ALA A 209 -6.29 -22.53 21.82
C ALA A 209 -6.48 -23.80 22.64
N ASN A 210 -6.15 -24.95 22.05
CA ASN A 210 -6.05 -26.24 22.72
C ASN A 210 -4.67 -26.39 23.37
N ARG A 211 -3.61 -26.17 22.61
CA ARG A 211 -2.23 -26.13 23.06
C ARG A 211 -1.60 -24.77 22.69
N LEU A 212 -0.55 -24.40 23.39
CA LEU A 212 0.24 -23.22 23.06
C LEU A 212 1.74 -23.55 23.11
N THR A 213 2.47 -22.98 22.15
CA THR A 213 3.94 -23.00 22.14
C THR A 213 4.46 -21.59 22.45
N VAL A 214 5.37 -21.51 23.38
CA VAL A 214 6.05 -20.25 23.75
C VAL A 214 7.35 -20.14 23.00
N LEU A 215 7.55 -19.03 22.29
CA LEU A 215 8.80 -18.70 21.62
C LEU A 215 9.45 -17.50 22.32
N ARG A 216 10.74 -17.58 22.62
CA ARG A 216 11.51 -16.50 23.22
C ARG A 216 12.94 -16.50 22.66
N ASP A 217 13.41 -15.34 22.22
CA ASP A 217 14.76 -15.13 21.67
C ASP A 217 15.13 -16.13 20.55
N GLY A 218 14.17 -16.45 19.69
CA GLY A 218 14.36 -17.41 18.60
C GLY A 218 14.34 -18.89 19.02
N GLN A 219 14.07 -19.22 20.28
CA GLN A 219 14.05 -20.59 20.80
C GLN A 219 12.67 -20.97 21.33
N GLY A 220 12.29 -22.23 21.12
CA GLY A 220 11.07 -22.81 21.68
C GLY A 220 11.23 -23.09 23.18
N GLN A 221 10.40 -22.49 24.04
CA GLN A 221 10.40 -22.67 25.48
C GLN A 221 9.50 -23.83 25.92
N GLY A 222 8.85 -24.50 25.00
CA GLY A 222 7.97 -25.65 25.26
C GLY A 222 6.57 -25.47 24.70
N THR A 223 5.85 -26.60 24.66
CA THR A 223 4.43 -26.63 24.24
C THR A 223 3.60 -27.12 25.42
N TYR A 224 2.54 -26.39 25.74
CA TYR A 224 1.71 -26.59 26.93
C TYR A 224 0.24 -26.75 26.56
N GLN A 225 -0.55 -27.39 27.40
CA GLN A 225 -2.02 -27.38 27.29
C GLN A 225 -2.55 -26.01 27.74
N ALA A 226 -3.30 -25.32 26.88
CA ALA A 226 -3.79 -23.99 27.19
C ALA A 226 -4.74 -23.93 28.39
N ALA A 227 -5.58 -24.95 28.55
CA ALA A 227 -6.59 -25.03 29.62
C ALA A 227 -5.99 -25.16 31.06
N GLY A 228 -4.70 -25.44 31.18
CA GLY A 228 -4.05 -25.64 32.49
C GLY A 228 -3.25 -24.44 32.99
N LEU A 229 -3.10 -23.40 32.20
CA LEU A 229 -2.26 -22.24 32.49
C LEU A 229 -3.09 -21.00 32.85
N SER A 230 -2.68 -20.27 33.88
CA SER A 230 -3.20 -18.93 34.15
C SER A 230 -2.56 -17.90 33.20
N GLU A 231 -3.22 -16.77 33.00
CA GLU A 231 -2.68 -15.65 32.24
C GLU A 231 -1.28 -15.25 32.73
N HIS A 232 -1.13 -15.13 34.04
CA HIS A 232 0.15 -14.79 34.70
C HIS A 232 1.26 -15.81 34.37
N GLN A 233 0.94 -17.09 34.36
CA GLN A 233 1.92 -18.14 34.02
C GLN A 233 2.34 -18.08 32.56
N ILE A 234 1.43 -17.76 31.64
CA ILE A 234 1.76 -17.58 30.21
C ILE A 234 2.66 -16.35 30.04
N VAL A 235 2.35 -15.24 30.70
CA VAL A 235 3.18 -14.03 30.69
C VAL A 235 4.58 -14.33 31.24
N GLU A 236 4.69 -15.04 32.35
CA GLU A 236 5.96 -15.43 32.95
C GLU A 236 6.81 -16.31 32.01
N LEU A 237 6.19 -17.25 31.30
CA LEU A 237 6.87 -18.06 30.27
C LEU A 237 7.37 -17.22 29.09
N ILE A 238 6.61 -16.21 28.66
CA ILE A 238 6.97 -15.31 27.58
C ILE A 238 8.14 -14.42 27.99
N VAL A 239 8.03 -13.73 29.13
CA VAL A 239 9.00 -12.74 29.61
C VAL A 239 10.22 -13.37 30.26
N GLY A 240 10.06 -14.57 30.82
CA GLY A 240 11.13 -15.33 31.51
C GLY A 240 11.48 -14.83 32.92
N ARG A 241 10.69 -13.94 33.48
CA ARG A 241 10.79 -13.43 34.85
C ARG A 241 9.42 -13.11 35.43
N ALA A 242 9.26 -13.22 36.74
CA ALA A 242 8.03 -12.77 37.39
C ALA A 242 7.85 -11.26 37.26
N MET A 243 6.64 -10.82 36.88
CA MET A 243 6.29 -9.40 36.83
C MET A 243 5.50 -9.04 38.08
N ASP A 244 6.06 -8.15 38.93
CA ASP A 244 5.43 -7.78 40.20
C ASP A 244 4.19 -6.88 40.02
N ARG A 245 4.12 -6.05 38.94
CA ARG A 245 2.98 -5.19 38.60
C ARG A 245 2.98 -4.86 37.11
N GLU A 246 1.81 -4.90 36.50
CA GLU A 246 1.60 -4.56 35.09
C GLU A 246 1.53 -3.05 34.84
N PHE A 247 0.97 -2.27 35.81
CA PHE A 247 0.83 -0.83 35.74
C PHE A 247 1.46 -0.13 36.94
N PRO A 248 2.11 1.05 36.74
CA PRO A 248 2.61 1.86 37.83
C PRO A 248 1.46 2.44 38.68
N ALA A 249 1.74 2.74 39.95
CA ALA A 249 0.75 3.32 40.85
C ALA A 249 0.27 4.68 40.33
N LYS A 250 -1.06 4.87 40.32
CA LYS A 250 -1.69 6.15 39.95
C LYS A 250 -1.31 7.24 40.96
N SER A 251 -1.25 8.50 40.49
CA SER A 251 -0.99 9.63 41.39
C SER A 251 -2.18 9.87 42.31
N ALA A 252 -1.96 9.74 43.60
CA ALA A 252 -3.00 10.05 44.59
C ALA A 252 -3.36 11.56 44.67
N ASP A 253 -2.43 12.44 44.28
CA ASP A 253 -2.56 13.90 44.32
C ASP A 253 -2.18 14.50 42.95
N ALA A 254 -3.13 14.54 42.00
CA ALA A 254 -2.98 15.45 40.88
C ALA A 254 -3.02 16.90 41.42
N ALA A 255 -1.98 17.69 41.12
CA ALA A 255 -1.93 19.10 41.52
C ALA A 255 -3.22 19.81 41.11
N SER A 256 -3.72 20.74 41.94
CA SER A 256 -4.96 21.48 41.65
C SER A 256 -4.86 22.40 40.43
N ASP A 257 -3.64 22.67 39.95
CA ASP A 257 -3.33 23.67 38.94
C ASP A 257 -3.68 23.18 37.55
N ILE A 258 -4.60 23.86 36.88
CA ILE A 258 -4.94 23.62 35.47
C ILE A 258 -3.79 24.17 34.61
N ILE A 259 -3.13 23.28 33.85
CA ILE A 259 -2.04 23.65 32.96
C ILE A 259 -2.54 23.89 31.52
N PHE A 260 -3.54 23.14 31.09
CA PHE A 260 -4.06 23.26 29.73
C PHE A 260 -5.59 23.19 29.73
N GLU A 261 -6.22 24.15 29.07
CA GLU A 261 -7.67 24.28 28.99
C GLU A 261 -8.10 24.47 27.52
N VAL A 262 -9.14 23.75 27.13
CA VAL A 262 -9.75 23.84 25.81
C VAL A 262 -11.23 24.09 25.99
N GLU A 263 -11.75 25.10 25.30
CA GLU A 263 -13.16 25.50 25.35
C GLU A 263 -13.80 25.38 23.97
N SER A 264 -14.89 24.58 23.92
CA SER A 264 -15.77 24.45 22.75
C SER A 264 -15.02 24.18 21.42
N LEU A 265 -13.98 23.34 21.47
CA LEU A 265 -13.21 23.01 20.25
C LEU A 265 -14.06 22.15 19.30
N SER A 266 -14.08 22.54 18.04
CA SER A 266 -14.79 21.82 16.97
C SER A 266 -13.89 21.68 15.75
N GLY A 267 -13.96 20.53 15.08
CA GLY A 267 -13.17 20.20 13.90
C GLY A 267 -13.76 19.04 13.11
N THR A 268 -13.02 18.53 12.19
CA THR A 268 -13.43 17.32 11.42
C THR A 268 -13.56 16.15 12.40
N GLY A 269 -14.71 15.49 12.41
CA GLY A 269 -14.96 14.31 13.24
C GLY A 269 -15.34 14.57 14.71
N PHE A 270 -15.27 15.82 15.20
CA PHE A 270 -15.68 16.16 16.57
C PHE A 270 -16.26 17.58 16.67
N SER A 271 -17.08 17.82 17.69
CA SER A 271 -17.71 19.12 17.86
C SER A 271 -17.96 19.45 19.33
N ASN A 272 -17.78 20.75 19.67
CA ASN A 272 -18.03 21.32 20.98
C ASN A 272 -17.36 20.56 22.15
N VAL A 273 -16.11 20.16 21.96
CA VAL A 273 -15.34 19.42 22.98
C VAL A 273 -14.62 20.43 23.90
N SER A 274 -14.79 20.27 25.19
CA SER A 274 -14.10 21.04 26.21
C SER A 274 -13.33 20.10 27.14
N LEU A 275 -12.12 20.50 27.52
CA LEU A 275 -11.20 19.69 28.32
C LEU A 275 -10.36 20.60 29.23
N LYS A 276 -10.14 20.17 30.47
CA LYS A 276 -9.19 20.79 31.40
C LYS A 276 -8.20 19.75 31.87
N LEU A 277 -6.90 20.01 31.69
CA LEU A 277 -5.82 19.13 32.15
C LEU A 277 -5.10 19.76 33.31
N ARG A 278 -4.88 18.98 34.34
CA ARG A 278 -4.09 19.38 35.51
C ARG A 278 -2.62 19.03 35.33
N LYS A 279 -1.76 19.72 36.04
CA LYS A 279 -0.34 19.45 36.04
C LYS A 279 -0.05 18.06 36.57
N GLY A 280 0.64 17.20 35.75
CA GLY A 280 0.97 15.84 36.12
C GLY A 280 -0.18 14.84 36.03
N GLU A 281 -1.30 15.22 35.42
CA GLU A 281 -2.45 14.35 35.19
C GLU A 281 -2.29 13.54 33.91
N ILE A 282 -2.68 12.28 33.94
CA ILE A 282 -2.83 11.44 32.75
C ILE A 282 -4.32 11.24 32.48
N VAL A 283 -4.80 11.76 31.34
CA VAL A 283 -6.20 11.63 30.91
C VAL A 283 -6.30 10.66 29.75
N GLY A 284 -7.11 9.62 29.89
CA GLY A 284 -7.46 8.70 28.84
C GLY A 284 -8.62 9.22 28.00
N LEU A 285 -8.54 9.10 26.68
CA LEU A 285 -9.67 9.28 25.77
C LEU A 285 -10.02 7.91 25.22
N ALA A 286 -11.22 7.42 25.52
CA ALA A 286 -11.69 6.12 25.10
C ALA A 286 -12.95 6.24 24.22
N GLY A 287 -13.11 5.34 23.26
CA GLY A 287 -14.23 5.31 22.34
C GLY A 287 -13.97 4.33 21.21
N ILE A 288 -14.99 3.97 20.46
CA ILE A 288 -14.81 3.17 19.22
C ILE A 288 -14.03 4.02 18.21
N ASP A 289 -13.17 3.38 17.44
CA ASP A 289 -12.40 4.06 16.40
C ASP A 289 -13.33 4.80 15.42
N GLY A 290 -12.93 6.04 15.05
CA GLY A 290 -13.77 6.95 14.26
C GLY A 290 -14.81 7.74 15.06
N ASN A 291 -14.84 7.67 16.39
CA ASN A 291 -15.71 8.49 17.23
C ASN A 291 -15.16 9.90 17.53
N GLY A 292 -14.05 10.31 16.91
CA GLY A 292 -13.53 11.66 16.95
C GLY A 292 -12.42 11.91 17.97
N GLN A 293 -12.03 10.92 18.78
CA GLN A 293 -10.99 11.07 19.81
C GLN A 293 -9.60 11.32 19.19
N ARG A 294 -9.26 10.61 18.10
CA ARG A 294 -7.97 10.81 17.40
C ARG A 294 -7.93 12.14 16.65
N GLU A 295 -9.04 12.50 15.99
CA GLU A 295 -9.18 13.80 15.33
C GLU A 295 -9.08 14.95 16.34
N PHE A 296 -9.69 14.80 17.50
CA PHE A 296 -9.56 15.76 18.59
C PHE A 296 -8.11 15.92 19.04
N MET A 297 -7.37 14.82 19.27
CA MET A 297 -5.95 14.88 19.61
C MET A 297 -5.11 15.56 18.53
N ARG A 298 -5.32 15.21 17.26
CA ARG A 298 -4.64 15.84 16.12
C ARG A 298 -4.96 17.34 16.00
N ALA A 299 -6.18 17.74 16.36
CA ALA A 299 -6.56 19.14 16.40
C ALA A 299 -5.84 19.91 17.52
N LEU A 300 -5.68 19.31 18.72
CA LEU A 300 -4.95 19.90 19.84
C LEU A 300 -3.48 20.17 19.52
N THR A 301 -2.91 19.44 18.56
CA THR A 301 -1.52 19.61 18.12
C THR A 301 -1.38 20.40 16.82
N GLY A 302 -2.48 20.94 16.30
CA GLY A 302 -2.48 21.76 15.09
C GLY A 302 -2.17 20.96 13.79
N LEU A 303 -2.34 19.64 13.80
CA LEU A 303 -2.20 18.78 12.63
C LEU A 303 -3.44 18.85 11.74
N ILE A 304 -4.61 19.07 12.32
CA ILE A 304 -5.85 19.32 11.59
C ILE A 304 -6.49 20.64 12.04
N HIS A 305 -7.26 21.24 11.14
CA HIS A 305 -7.90 22.52 11.41
C HIS A 305 -9.03 22.40 12.45
N SER A 306 -9.04 23.31 13.42
CA SER A 306 -10.07 23.37 14.45
C SER A 306 -10.49 24.81 14.77
N ARG A 307 -11.67 24.97 15.36
CA ARG A 307 -12.22 26.24 15.84
C ARG A 307 -12.59 26.10 17.30
N GLY A 308 -12.21 27.06 18.12
CA GLY A 308 -12.42 27.10 19.55
C GLY A 308 -11.30 27.85 20.23
N ARG A 309 -11.20 27.76 21.54
CA ARG A 309 -10.16 28.42 22.34
C ARG A 309 -9.33 27.39 23.08
N ALA A 310 -8.01 27.64 23.15
CA ALA A 310 -7.09 26.84 23.95
C ALA A 310 -6.20 27.78 24.78
N MET A 311 -5.97 27.42 26.01
CA MET A 311 -5.12 28.14 26.95
C MET A 311 -4.10 27.22 27.59
N LEU A 312 -2.85 27.65 27.65
CA LEU A 312 -1.76 26.95 28.32
C LEU A 312 -1.16 27.83 29.40
N ASN A 313 -1.21 27.38 30.65
CA ASN A 313 -0.83 28.18 31.81
C ASN A 313 -1.58 29.54 31.87
N GLY A 314 -2.87 29.56 31.56
CA GLY A 314 -3.69 30.78 31.55
C GLY A 314 -3.41 31.72 30.36
N ARG A 315 -2.55 31.37 29.41
CA ARG A 315 -2.27 32.17 28.22
C ARG A 315 -2.87 31.51 26.97
N PRO A 316 -3.47 32.31 26.08
CA PRO A 316 -4.02 31.73 24.84
C PRO A 316 -2.93 31.12 23.98
N VAL A 317 -3.20 29.92 23.43
CA VAL A 317 -2.31 29.21 22.53
C VAL A 317 -2.99 28.98 21.18
N SER A 318 -2.24 29.15 20.12
CA SER A 318 -2.72 28.93 18.74
C SER A 318 -2.54 27.48 18.32
N LEU A 319 -3.64 26.79 18.02
CA LEU A 319 -3.64 25.42 17.49
C LEU A 319 -3.63 25.37 15.93
N ARG A 320 -3.13 26.41 15.25
CA ARG A 320 -3.15 26.49 13.77
C ARG A 320 -2.06 25.69 13.07
N SER A 321 -1.00 25.35 13.78
CA SER A 321 0.07 24.51 13.21
C SER A 321 0.81 23.75 14.30
N SER A 322 1.33 22.57 13.96
CA SER A 322 2.11 21.71 14.85
C SER A 322 3.38 22.41 15.36
N ARG A 323 4.00 23.28 14.54
CA ARG A 323 5.15 24.08 14.95
C ARG A 323 4.83 25.02 16.09
N LEU A 324 3.71 25.75 16.02
CA LEU A 324 3.29 26.67 17.09
C LEU A 324 2.93 25.91 18.37
N CYS A 325 2.27 24.77 18.25
CA CYS A 325 1.95 23.90 19.38
C CYS A 325 3.23 23.38 20.04
N ALA A 326 4.19 22.87 19.27
CA ALA A 326 5.47 22.40 19.81
C ALA A 326 6.29 23.50 20.49
N GLN A 327 6.31 24.70 19.92
CA GLN A 327 6.97 25.88 20.55
C GLN A 327 6.29 26.28 21.86
N ALA A 328 4.98 26.10 22.00
CA ALA A 328 4.27 26.32 23.24
C ALA A 328 4.52 25.21 24.28
N GLY A 329 5.02 24.05 23.86
CA GLY A 329 5.27 22.88 24.69
C GLY A 329 4.16 21.83 24.64
N ILE A 330 3.35 21.84 23.56
CA ILE A 330 2.34 20.80 23.26
C ILE A 330 2.89 19.93 22.14
N VAL A 331 3.10 18.64 22.40
CA VAL A 331 3.72 17.71 21.46
C VAL A 331 2.87 16.45 21.28
N PHE A 332 3.05 15.78 20.14
CA PHE A 332 2.31 14.59 19.73
C PHE A 332 3.25 13.42 19.49
N LEU A 333 2.89 12.26 20.04
CA LEU A 333 3.46 10.97 19.72
C LEU A 333 2.40 10.16 18.96
N PRO A 334 2.60 9.92 17.66
CA PRO A 334 1.63 9.19 16.83
C PRO A 334 1.65 7.69 17.12
N GLY A 335 0.51 7.02 16.92
CA GLY A 335 0.39 5.56 17.05
C GLY A 335 1.12 4.82 15.93
N ASP A 336 0.97 5.26 14.67
CA ASP A 336 1.77 4.72 13.57
C ASP A 336 3.18 5.33 13.57
N ARG A 337 4.08 4.67 14.31
CA ARG A 337 5.48 5.12 14.39
C ARG A 337 6.23 5.03 13.08
N HIS A 338 5.88 4.06 12.20
CA HIS A 338 6.60 3.81 10.95
C HIS A 338 6.34 4.89 9.90
N SER A 339 5.12 5.41 9.85
CA SER A 339 4.75 6.46 8.90
C SER A 339 4.90 7.88 9.45
N GLU A 340 4.70 8.09 10.77
CA GLU A 340 4.62 9.43 11.39
C GLU A 340 5.60 9.66 12.55
N GLY A 341 6.12 8.60 13.17
CA GLY A 341 6.86 8.68 14.44
C GLY A 341 8.37 8.70 14.30
N ILE A 342 8.93 7.89 13.40
CA ILE A 342 10.36 7.69 13.19
C ILE A 342 10.75 7.89 11.71
N PHE A 343 12.00 8.24 11.49
CA PHE A 343 12.62 8.37 10.15
C PHE A 343 13.46 7.12 9.90
N ALA A 344 12.90 6.14 9.22
CA ALA A 344 13.47 4.81 9.03
C ALA A 344 14.89 4.81 8.42
N GLY A 345 15.21 5.78 7.54
CA GLY A 345 16.52 5.90 6.92
C GLY A 345 17.56 6.70 7.73
N LEU A 346 17.27 7.04 9.00
CA LEU A 346 18.14 7.80 9.87
C LEU A 346 18.57 6.96 11.07
N SER A 347 19.73 7.31 11.65
CA SER A 347 20.30 6.67 12.83
C SER A 347 19.47 6.93 14.10
N VAL A 348 19.73 6.16 15.16
CA VAL A 348 19.18 6.38 16.51
C VAL A 348 19.45 7.81 16.98
N ARG A 349 20.68 8.32 16.79
CA ARG A 349 21.07 9.69 17.15
C ARG A 349 20.22 10.73 16.44
N GLU A 350 20.06 10.61 15.14
CA GLU A 350 19.28 11.56 14.34
C GLU A 350 17.79 11.51 14.69
N ASN A 351 17.22 10.31 14.87
CA ASN A 351 15.83 10.17 15.29
C ASN A 351 15.55 10.77 16.68
N PHE A 352 16.49 10.65 17.63
CA PHE A 352 16.36 11.26 18.94
C PHE A 352 16.40 12.79 18.85
N SER A 353 17.37 13.34 18.12
CA SER A 353 17.68 14.76 18.13
C SER A 353 16.79 15.61 17.23
N ILE A 354 16.19 15.05 16.19
CA ILE A 354 15.45 15.80 15.15
C ILE A 354 14.38 16.72 15.70
N ARG A 355 13.69 16.33 16.78
CA ARG A 355 12.65 17.14 17.43
C ARG A 355 13.24 18.22 18.34
N SER A 356 14.52 18.13 18.68
CA SER A 356 15.21 18.97 19.64
C SER A 356 16.53 19.54 19.11
N LEU A 357 16.70 19.63 17.77
CA LEU A 357 17.91 20.13 17.12
C LEU A 357 18.37 21.50 17.61
N GLY A 358 17.45 22.35 18.05
CA GLY A 358 17.78 23.65 18.63
C GLY A 358 18.66 23.59 19.88
N LEU A 359 18.61 22.48 20.63
CA LEU A 359 19.46 22.25 21.81
C LEU A 359 20.91 21.90 21.46
N ASP A 360 21.14 21.41 20.25
CA ASP A 360 22.44 20.97 19.74
C ASP A 360 22.95 21.90 18.64
N SER A 361 22.24 22.99 18.34
CA SER A 361 22.60 23.93 17.27
C SER A 361 23.18 25.23 17.81
N MET A 362 24.26 25.67 17.19
CA MET A 362 24.88 26.98 17.42
C MET A 362 25.05 27.66 16.05
N HIS A 363 24.53 28.86 15.88
CA HIS A 363 24.57 29.62 14.61
C HIS A 363 24.01 28.83 13.38
N GLY A 364 23.04 27.98 13.61
CA GLY A 364 22.43 27.16 12.52
C GLY A 364 23.19 25.88 12.15
N LEU A 365 24.32 25.61 12.82
CA LEU A 365 25.10 24.38 12.64
C LEU A 365 24.86 23.43 13.83
N VAL A 366 24.64 22.16 13.54
CA VAL A 366 24.44 21.12 14.56
C VAL A 366 25.81 20.65 15.08
N SER A 367 25.97 20.68 16.39
CA SER A 367 27.12 20.14 17.08
C SER A 367 26.98 18.64 17.26
N ARG A 368 27.62 17.86 16.39
CA ARG A 368 27.59 16.38 16.45
C ARG A 368 28.03 15.81 17.80
N PRO A 369 29.10 16.35 18.49
CA PRO A 369 29.46 15.88 19.82
C PRO A 369 28.38 16.15 20.89
N SER A 370 27.71 17.31 20.85
CA SER A 370 26.61 17.62 21.75
C SER A 370 25.43 16.67 21.55
N GLU A 371 25.00 16.51 20.32
CA GLU A 371 23.95 15.60 19.89
C GLU A 371 24.25 14.15 20.33
N ALA A 372 25.43 13.64 20.06
CA ALA A 372 25.87 12.30 20.46
C ALA A 372 25.82 12.10 21.99
N ARG A 373 26.34 13.08 22.74
CA ARG A 373 26.34 13.03 24.21
C ARG A 373 24.89 12.97 24.77
N ARG A 374 24.02 13.81 24.27
CA ARG A 374 22.59 13.82 24.69
C ARG A 374 21.90 12.51 24.37
N THR A 375 22.14 11.99 23.16
CA THR A 375 21.56 10.70 22.71
C THR A 375 22.04 9.55 23.60
N GLN A 376 23.34 9.52 23.94
CA GLN A 376 23.88 8.48 24.85
C GLN A 376 23.27 8.54 26.24
N LEU A 377 23.01 9.73 26.76
CA LEU A 377 22.33 9.91 28.05
C LEU A 377 20.88 9.41 27.97
N ALA A 378 20.14 9.81 26.94
CA ALA A 378 18.77 9.39 26.73
C ALA A 378 18.63 7.87 26.54
N ILE A 379 19.55 7.23 25.78
CA ILE A 379 19.55 5.77 25.61
C ILE A 379 19.66 5.06 26.98
N ARG A 380 20.47 5.58 27.89
CA ARG A 380 20.63 5.01 29.24
C ARG A 380 19.40 5.30 30.10
N GLU A 381 18.89 6.53 30.08
CA GLU A 381 17.72 6.97 30.85
C GLU A 381 16.45 6.20 30.49
N TYR A 382 16.19 6.02 29.20
CA TYR A 382 15.00 5.34 28.69
C TYR A 382 15.22 3.85 28.37
N ALA A 383 16.37 3.28 28.78
CA ALA A 383 16.74 1.89 28.58
C ALA A 383 16.54 1.39 27.15
N VAL A 384 16.95 2.20 26.16
CA VAL A 384 16.88 1.83 24.74
C VAL A 384 18.01 0.87 24.39
N LYS A 385 17.67 -0.34 23.99
CA LYS A 385 18.67 -1.35 23.60
C LYS A 385 19.10 -1.12 22.15
N THR A 386 20.32 -0.66 21.95
CA THR A 386 20.92 -0.44 20.63
C THR A 386 22.44 -0.74 20.68
N PRO A 387 23.03 -1.32 19.62
CA PRO A 387 24.48 -1.53 19.54
C PRO A 387 25.28 -0.21 19.53
N SER A 388 24.72 0.83 18.87
CA SER A 388 25.37 2.14 18.73
C SER A 388 24.32 3.24 18.51
N ILE A 389 24.69 4.48 18.79
CA ILE A 389 23.87 5.66 18.42
C ILE A 389 23.78 5.88 16.91
N GLU A 390 24.70 5.33 16.12
CA GLU A 390 24.73 5.40 14.66
C GLU A 390 24.01 4.21 14.01
N THR A 391 23.44 3.29 14.80
CA THR A 391 22.64 2.18 14.30
C THR A 391 21.38 2.72 13.60
N ASP A 392 21.02 2.13 12.47
CA ASP A 392 19.76 2.43 11.76
C ASP A 392 18.56 2.09 12.67
N VAL A 393 17.66 3.06 12.85
CA VAL A 393 16.50 2.88 13.72
C VAL A 393 15.58 1.75 13.25
N ALA A 394 15.51 1.49 11.94
CA ALA A 394 14.71 0.41 11.37
C ALA A 394 15.16 -0.98 11.84
N SER A 395 16.41 -1.13 12.28
CA SER A 395 16.95 -2.40 12.80
C SER A 395 16.60 -2.69 14.26
N LEU A 396 16.04 -1.71 14.99
CA LEU A 396 15.64 -1.88 16.38
C LEU A 396 14.31 -2.64 16.50
N SER A 397 14.11 -3.34 17.63
CA SER A 397 12.79 -3.90 17.95
C SER A 397 11.73 -2.80 18.15
N GLY A 398 10.45 -3.15 17.95
CA GLY A 398 9.34 -2.20 18.09
C GLY A 398 9.31 -1.48 19.45
N GLY A 399 9.59 -2.19 20.54
CA GLY A 399 9.68 -1.59 21.87
C GLY A 399 10.82 -0.57 22.00
N ASN A 400 11.99 -0.84 21.40
CA ASN A 400 13.11 0.11 21.42
C ASN A 400 12.87 1.31 20.49
N GLN A 401 12.21 1.11 19.36
CA GLN A 401 11.75 2.22 18.49
C GLN A 401 10.77 3.13 19.23
N GLN A 402 9.80 2.56 19.96
CA GLN A 402 8.81 3.30 20.72
C GLN A 402 9.45 4.09 21.88
N LYS A 403 10.37 3.47 22.62
CA LYS A 403 11.13 4.16 23.67
C LYS A 403 11.95 5.31 23.10
N LEU A 404 12.58 5.13 21.94
CA LEU A 404 13.35 6.19 21.27
C LEU A 404 12.43 7.34 20.82
N ALA A 405 11.28 7.03 20.23
CA ALA A 405 10.29 8.04 19.83
C ALA A 405 9.77 8.83 21.03
N LEU A 406 9.46 8.14 22.14
CA LEU A 406 9.07 8.78 23.39
C LEU A 406 10.18 9.65 23.99
N ALA A 407 11.43 9.15 24.02
CA ALA A 407 12.59 9.90 24.47
C ALA A 407 12.81 11.17 23.63
N SER A 408 12.62 11.08 22.31
CA SER A 408 12.70 12.23 21.39
C SER A 408 11.64 13.31 21.68
N VAL A 409 10.42 12.88 22.02
CA VAL A 409 9.31 13.78 22.41
C VAL A 409 9.62 14.44 23.77
N LEU A 410 10.12 13.69 24.75
CA LEU A 410 10.44 14.16 26.09
C LEU A 410 11.70 15.04 26.13
N ALA A 411 12.59 14.97 25.14
CA ALA A 411 13.85 15.70 25.09
C ALA A 411 13.71 17.23 25.28
N ASN A 412 12.59 17.81 24.85
CA ASN A 412 12.27 19.23 24.98
C ASN A 412 11.50 19.58 26.27
N LYS A 413 11.33 18.62 27.18
CA LYS A 413 10.55 18.80 28.42
C LYS A 413 9.18 19.46 28.18
N PRO A 414 8.31 18.82 27.38
CA PRO A 414 7.01 19.41 27.02
C PRO A 414 6.10 19.57 28.26
N LYS A 415 5.17 20.52 28.17
CA LYS A 415 4.15 20.77 29.20
C LYS A 415 2.96 19.83 29.03
N VAL A 416 2.62 19.53 27.78
CA VAL A 416 1.51 18.64 27.42
C VAL A 416 2.01 17.66 26.35
N ILE A 417 1.79 16.38 26.57
CA ILE A 417 2.05 15.32 25.61
C ILE A 417 0.73 14.66 25.24
N LEU A 418 0.49 14.49 23.94
CA LEU A 418 -0.61 13.70 23.40
C LEU A 418 -0.04 12.43 22.80
N ILE A 419 -0.55 11.28 23.21
CA ILE A 419 -0.01 9.97 22.83
C ILE A 419 -1.14 9.14 22.26
N ASP A 420 -0.98 8.74 21.02
CA ASP A 420 -1.87 7.79 20.35
C ASP A 420 -1.22 6.41 20.41
N GLU A 421 -1.94 5.41 20.94
CA GLU A 421 -1.48 4.00 21.05
C GLU A 421 -0.05 3.86 21.61
N PRO A 422 0.19 4.17 22.91
CA PRO A 422 1.54 4.22 23.48
C PRO A 422 2.33 2.93 23.34
N THR A 423 1.65 1.78 23.32
CA THR A 423 2.30 0.47 23.29
C THR A 423 1.90 -0.38 22.05
N GLN A 424 1.40 0.23 20.99
CA GLN A 424 1.07 -0.49 19.76
C GLN A 424 2.30 -1.19 19.17
N GLY A 425 2.19 -2.50 18.94
CA GLY A 425 3.29 -3.30 18.41
C GLY A 425 4.52 -3.37 19.33
N VAL A 426 4.33 -3.19 20.64
CA VAL A 426 5.34 -3.34 21.68
C VAL A 426 5.09 -4.66 22.44
N ASP A 427 6.16 -5.38 22.76
CA ASP A 427 6.09 -6.60 23.54
C ASP A 427 5.64 -6.34 25.00
N VAL A 428 5.08 -7.39 25.64
CA VAL A 428 4.51 -7.28 26.99
C VAL A 428 5.56 -6.82 28.01
N GLY A 429 6.79 -7.28 27.89
CA GLY A 429 7.88 -6.88 28.79
C GLY A 429 8.27 -5.41 28.68
N ALA A 430 8.23 -4.82 27.48
CA ALA A 430 8.56 -3.42 27.26
C ALA A 430 7.40 -2.46 27.54
N ARG A 431 6.13 -2.93 27.57
CA ARG A 431 4.98 -2.09 27.90
C ARG A 431 5.11 -1.46 29.28
N GLY A 432 5.44 -2.26 30.29
CA GLY A 432 5.62 -1.76 31.65
C GLY A 432 6.67 -0.66 31.75
N GLU A 433 7.78 -0.80 31.02
CA GLU A 433 8.84 0.23 30.98
C GLU A 433 8.34 1.54 30.36
N ILE A 434 7.50 1.48 29.30
CA ILE A 434 6.88 2.66 28.69
C ILE A 434 5.92 3.34 29.67
N TYR A 435 5.09 2.56 30.37
CA TYR A 435 4.15 3.07 31.38
C TYR A 435 4.88 3.79 32.51
N GLU A 436 6.01 3.23 32.99
CA GLU A 436 6.83 3.90 33.99
C GLU A 436 7.40 5.22 33.50
N VAL A 437 7.91 5.28 32.25
CA VAL A 437 8.41 6.52 31.63
C VAL A 437 7.31 7.58 31.56
N LEU A 438 6.09 7.20 31.15
CA LEU A 438 4.96 8.12 31.09
C LEU A 438 4.55 8.62 32.48
N ARG A 439 4.47 7.71 33.44
CA ARG A 439 4.13 8.08 34.82
C ARG A 439 5.19 8.97 35.46
N GLU A 440 6.48 8.71 35.18
CA GLU A 440 7.57 9.56 35.66
C GLU A 440 7.54 10.96 35.02
N ALA A 441 7.24 11.07 33.73
CA ALA A 441 7.02 12.35 33.05
C ALA A 441 5.86 13.12 33.67
N ALA A 442 4.78 12.43 34.06
CA ALA A 442 3.65 13.01 34.77
C ALA A 442 4.05 13.50 36.18
N ARG A 443 4.80 12.71 36.95
CA ARG A 443 5.33 13.12 38.26
C ARG A 443 6.19 14.38 38.16
N HIS A 444 6.91 14.58 37.06
CA HIS A 444 7.68 15.80 36.79
C HIS A 444 6.79 16.98 36.32
N GLY A 445 5.48 16.81 36.28
CA GLY A 445 4.50 17.85 36.00
C GLY A 445 4.07 18.02 34.57
N THR A 446 4.43 17.10 33.69
CA THR A 446 3.91 17.03 32.31
C THR A 446 2.48 16.49 32.34
N ALA A 447 1.53 17.18 31.70
CA ALA A 447 0.17 16.66 31.54
C ALA A 447 0.12 15.75 30.30
N ILE A 448 -0.57 14.63 30.38
CA ILE A 448 -0.56 13.63 29.33
C ILE A 448 -1.99 13.31 28.92
N ILE A 449 -2.25 13.27 27.61
CA ILE A 449 -3.47 12.71 27.03
C ILE A 449 -3.10 11.42 26.33
N VAL A 450 -3.79 10.33 26.63
CA VAL A 450 -3.58 9.02 26.01
C VAL A 450 -4.85 8.59 25.29
N VAL A 451 -4.70 8.13 24.05
CA VAL A 451 -5.71 7.35 23.32
C VAL A 451 -5.15 5.95 23.14
N SER A 452 -5.94 4.95 23.48
CA SER A 452 -5.64 3.54 23.16
C SER A 452 -6.93 2.81 22.83
N SER A 453 -6.79 1.86 21.93
CA SER A 453 -7.84 0.87 21.60
C SER A 453 -7.99 -0.18 22.69
N ASP A 454 -6.99 -0.31 23.57
CA ASP A 454 -6.98 -1.23 24.70
C ASP A 454 -7.57 -0.58 25.95
N ALA A 455 -8.76 -1.01 26.36
CA ALA A 455 -9.44 -0.45 27.53
C ALA A 455 -8.70 -0.74 28.84
N GLU A 456 -7.94 -1.83 28.92
CA GLU A 456 -7.10 -2.17 30.07
C GLU A 456 -5.92 -1.22 30.19
N GLU A 457 -5.25 -0.88 29.09
CA GLU A 457 -4.19 0.13 29.05
C GLU A 457 -4.70 1.51 29.47
N VAL A 458 -5.86 1.93 28.95
CA VAL A 458 -6.48 3.19 29.34
C VAL A 458 -6.84 3.20 30.83
N ALA A 459 -7.42 2.09 31.33
CA ALA A 459 -7.80 1.95 32.72
C ALA A 459 -6.58 1.96 33.66
N GLY A 460 -5.52 1.24 33.30
CA GLY A 460 -4.31 1.09 34.13
C GLY A 460 -3.46 2.37 34.19
N LEU A 461 -3.35 3.09 33.08
CA LEU A 461 -2.45 4.23 32.95
C LEU A 461 -3.12 5.55 33.36
N SER A 462 -4.43 5.74 33.14
CA SER A 462 -5.10 7.04 33.28
C SER A 462 -5.61 7.29 34.70
N ASP A 463 -5.52 8.55 35.14
CA ASP A 463 -6.10 9.02 36.38
C ASP A 463 -7.60 9.33 36.19
N ARG A 464 -7.98 9.69 34.97
CA ARG A 464 -9.34 10.04 34.53
C ARG A 464 -9.55 9.63 33.09
N VAL A 465 -10.77 9.21 32.73
CA VAL A 465 -11.08 8.76 31.38
C VAL A 465 -12.31 9.48 30.83
N MET A 466 -12.20 10.02 29.62
CA MET A 466 -13.27 10.64 28.86
C MET A 466 -13.74 9.71 27.76
N ILE A 467 -15.02 9.41 27.71
CA ILE A 467 -15.63 8.53 26.72
C ILE A 467 -16.15 9.37 25.56
N PHE A 468 -15.61 9.10 24.39
CA PHE A 468 -16.03 9.72 23.14
C PHE A 468 -17.10 8.89 22.44
N SER A 469 -18.13 9.56 21.96
CA SER A 469 -19.11 9.01 21.04
C SER A 469 -19.59 10.10 20.08
N ARG A 470 -19.58 9.81 18.78
CA ARG A 470 -20.05 10.71 17.71
C ARG A 470 -19.47 12.13 17.76
N GLY A 471 -18.19 12.23 18.08
CA GLY A 471 -17.48 13.51 18.11
C GLY A 471 -17.70 14.34 19.38
N HIS A 472 -18.35 13.79 20.41
CA HIS A 472 -18.59 14.45 21.68
C HIS A 472 -18.10 13.61 22.86
N ILE A 473 -17.75 14.27 23.97
CA ILE A 473 -17.54 13.58 25.24
C ILE A 473 -18.93 13.32 25.87
N VAL A 474 -19.26 12.04 26.06
CA VAL A 474 -20.57 11.59 26.56
C VAL A 474 -20.53 11.19 28.03
N LYS A 475 -19.37 10.83 28.56
CA LYS A 475 -19.18 10.42 29.94
C LYS A 475 -17.74 10.66 30.39
N GLU A 476 -17.57 10.93 31.66
CA GLU A 476 -16.27 11.05 32.32
C GLU A 476 -16.22 10.12 33.53
N LEU A 477 -15.11 9.37 33.64
CA LEU A 477 -14.87 8.42 34.74
C LEU A 477 -13.69 8.91 35.56
N HIS A 478 -13.81 8.83 36.91
CA HIS A 478 -12.81 9.31 37.83
C HIS A 478 -12.50 8.29 38.92
N GLY A 479 -11.28 8.31 39.46
CA GLY A 479 -10.86 7.51 40.61
C GLY A 479 -11.16 6.02 40.45
N ASP A 480 -11.83 5.42 41.46
CA ASP A 480 -12.13 3.98 41.46
C ASP A 480 -13.07 3.50 40.33
N SER A 481 -13.74 4.44 39.64
CA SER A 481 -14.57 4.11 38.49
C SER A 481 -13.76 3.87 37.19
N VAL A 482 -12.46 4.20 37.19
CA VAL A 482 -11.55 4.01 36.06
C VAL A 482 -11.04 2.56 36.06
N VAL A 483 -11.90 1.65 35.62
CA VAL A 483 -11.63 0.23 35.45
C VAL A 483 -12.10 -0.23 34.08
N GLU A 484 -11.44 -1.25 33.52
CA GLU A 484 -11.69 -1.80 32.17
C GLU A 484 -13.19 -2.05 31.90
N SER A 485 -13.87 -2.71 32.84
CA SER A 485 -15.29 -3.06 32.71
C SER A 485 -16.21 -1.86 32.56
N ASN A 486 -15.94 -0.77 33.31
CA ASN A 486 -16.72 0.45 33.24
C ASN A 486 -16.46 1.23 31.95
N ILE A 487 -15.21 1.26 31.50
CA ILE A 487 -14.82 1.91 30.22
C ILE A 487 -15.50 1.17 29.07
N THR A 488 -15.36 -0.15 28.99
CA THR A 488 -15.99 -0.98 27.95
C THR A 488 -17.49 -0.86 27.94
N THR A 489 -18.13 -0.92 29.12
CA THR A 489 -19.58 -0.74 29.26
C THR A 489 -20.02 0.66 28.80
N ALA A 490 -19.27 1.71 29.16
CA ALA A 490 -19.58 3.08 28.75
C ALA A 490 -19.45 3.27 27.24
N ILE A 491 -18.43 2.68 26.60
CA ILE A 491 -18.23 2.69 25.13
C ILE A 491 -19.41 1.99 24.45
N LEU A 492 -19.79 0.80 24.88
CA LEU A 492 -20.89 0.01 24.29
C LEU A 492 -22.24 0.69 24.46
N THR A 493 -22.53 1.23 25.65
CA THR A 493 -23.79 1.92 25.93
C THR A 493 -23.95 3.19 25.10
N ALA A 494 -22.86 3.94 24.93
CA ALA A 494 -22.84 5.15 24.12
C ALA A 494 -23.05 4.86 22.61
N THR A 495 -22.84 3.63 22.18
CA THR A 495 -22.87 3.23 20.76
C THR A 495 -24.15 2.47 20.37
N ALA A 496 -24.99 2.06 21.31
CA ALA A 496 -26.19 1.24 21.09
C ALA A 496 -27.22 1.81 20.09
N HIS A 497 -27.03 3.02 19.57
CA HIS A 497 -27.84 3.65 18.52
C HIS A 497 -26.98 3.95 17.28
N ARG A 498 -26.21 2.97 16.80
CA ARG A 498 -25.46 3.12 15.55
C ARG A 498 -26.42 2.97 14.35
N GLU A 499 -27.09 4.06 13.95
CA GLU A 499 -27.47 4.19 12.56
C GLU A 499 -26.18 4.30 11.73
N ARG A 500 -25.96 3.32 10.85
CA ARG A 500 -24.87 3.34 9.88
C ARG A 500 -24.88 4.69 9.18
N GLY A 501 -23.94 5.56 9.49
CA GLY A 501 -23.76 6.82 8.81
C GLY A 501 -23.55 6.53 7.34
N PHE A 502 -24.51 6.96 6.52
CA PHE A 502 -24.42 6.91 5.07
C PHE A 502 -23.14 7.65 4.65
N ASP A 503 -22.32 6.92 3.93
CA ASP A 503 -21.17 7.29 3.16
C ASP A 503 -21.25 8.75 2.65
N ARG A 504 -20.50 9.68 3.25
CA ARG A 504 -20.48 11.11 2.89
C ARG A 504 -19.66 11.40 1.63
N VAL A 505 -19.03 10.40 1.03
CA VAL A 505 -18.44 10.55 -0.30
C VAL A 505 -19.59 10.60 -1.28
N GLY A 506 -19.93 11.79 -1.78
CA GLY A 506 -21.05 12.00 -2.69
C GLY A 506 -20.98 11.08 -3.91
N ARG A 507 -22.12 10.62 -4.43
CA ARG A 507 -22.22 9.75 -5.63
C ARG A 507 -21.33 10.20 -6.79
N PHE A 508 -21.11 11.50 -6.92
CA PHE A 508 -20.23 12.08 -7.95
C PHE A 508 -18.76 11.64 -7.77
N TRP A 509 -18.22 11.70 -6.55
CA TRP A 509 -16.82 11.32 -6.30
C TRP A 509 -16.58 9.82 -6.40
N LYS A 510 -17.57 9.01 -6.01
CA LYS A 510 -17.52 7.55 -6.24
C LYS A 510 -17.51 7.23 -7.73
N TRP A 511 -18.35 7.91 -8.52
CA TRP A 511 -18.37 7.77 -9.97
C TRP A 511 -17.06 8.28 -10.60
N ALA A 512 -16.55 9.43 -10.18
CA ALA A 512 -15.29 10.02 -10.67
C ALA A 512 -14.05 9.16 -10.38
N ALA A 513 -14.07 8.38 -9.30
CA ALA A 513 -13.04 7.40 -8.98
C ALA A 513 -13.16 6.09 -9.77
N GLY A 514 -14.26 5.86 -10.49
CA GLY A 514 -14.50 4.69 -11.34
C GLY A 514 -13.61 4.65 -12.59
N ASP A 515 -13.51 3.49 -13.25
CA ASP A 515 -12.69 3.29 -14.45
C ASP A 515 -13.24 3.99 -15.69
N TRP A 516 -14.57 4.17 -15.77
CA TRP A 516 -15.25 4.77 -16.91
C TRP A 516 -15.29 6.30 -16.89
N ALA A 517 -15.12 6.91 -15.72
CA ALA A 517 -15.21 8.36 -15.60
C ALA A 517 -14.14 9.11 -16.42
N PRO A 518 -12.85 8.75 -16.38
CA PRO A 518 -11.83 9.38 -17.21
C PRO A 518 -12.17 9.27 -18.70
N ILE A 519 -12.64 8.10 -19.15
CA ILE A 519 -13.00 7.82 -20.54
C ILE A 519 -14.15 8.75 -21.00
N LEU A 520 -15.21 8.86 -20.19
CA LEU A 520 -16.36 9.71 -20.51
C LEU A 520 -15.99 11.20 -20.52
N ILE A 521 -15.20 11.64 -19.53
CA ILE A 521 -14.70 13.03 -19.47
C ILE A 521 -13.87 13.35 -20.72
N LEU A 522 -12.96 12.43 -21.10
CA LEU A 522 -12.14 12.59 -22.29
C LEU A 522 -12.99 12.69 -23.56
N ALA A 523 -13.96 11.79 -23.72
CA ALA A 523 -14.86 11.80 -24.86
C ALA A 523 -15.63 13.13 -24.98
N VAL A 524 -16.09 13.70 -23.86
CA VAL A 524 -16.74 15.01 -23.82
C VAL A 524 -15.77 16.11 -24.22
N ILE A 525 -14.54 16.11 -23.70
CA ILE A 525 -13.51 17.12 -24.04
C ILE A 525 -13.20 17.06 -25.54
N ILE A 526 -12.96 15.88 -26.10
CA ILE A 526 -12.71 15.66 -27.52
C ILE A 526 -13.85 16.20 -28.36
N PHE A 527 -15.09 15.90 -27.97
CA PHE A 527 -16.28 16.38 -28.70
C PHE A 527 -16.40 17.89 -28.64
N VAL A 528 -16.28 18.52 -27.48
CA VAL A 528 -16.36 19.97 -27.30
C VAL A 528 -15.26 20.71 -28.10
N LEU A 529 -14.01 20.18 -28.00
CA LEU A 529 -12.87 20.73 -28.73
C LEU A 529 -13.07 20.61 -30.25
N GLY A 530 -13.60 19.48 -30.72
CA GLY A 530 -13.92 19.27 -32.13
C GLY A 530 -15.00 20.20 -32.64
N LEU A 531 -16.03 20.44 -31.83
CA LEU A 531 -17.11 21.37 -32.14
C LEU A 531 -16.61 22.82 -32.21
N TYR A 532 -15.76 23.21 -31.28
CA TYR A 532 -15.10 24.53 -31.31
C TYR A 532 -14.22 24.68 -32.54
N ALA A 533 -13.37 23.72 -32.85
CA ALA A 533 -12.50 23.75 -34.01
C ALA A 533 -13.28 23.82 -35.35
N SER A 534 -14.37 23.06 -35.45
CA SER A 534 -15.25 23.12 -36.65
C SER A 534 -15.96 24.44 -36.82
N HIS A 535 -16.25 25.15 -35.72
CA HIS A 535 -16.86 26.49 -35.78
C HIS A 535 -15.84 27.56 -36.22
N VAL A 536 -14.57 27.38 -35.82
CA VAL A 536 -13.50 28.35 -36.18
C VAL A 536 -13.02 28.15 -37.63
N ASN A 537 -12.97 26.90 -38.09
CA ASN A 537 -12.49 26.57 -39.43
C ASN A 537 -13.30 25.44 -40.09
N GLU A 538 -14.02 25.73 -41.15
CA GLU A 538 -14.85 24.77 -41.88
C GLU A 538 -14.04 23.60 -42.45
N SER A 539 -12.74 23.78 -42.76
CA SER A 539 -11.87 22.72 -43.28
C SER A 539 -11.51 21.67 -42.25
N TYR A 540 -11.75 21.95 -40.96
CA TYR A 540 -11.44 21.01 -39.87
C TYR A 540 -12.14 19.67 -40.03
N LEU A 541 -13.42 19.64 -40.41
CA LEU A 541 -14.20 18.41 -40.65
C LEU A 541 -14.05 17.87 -42.10
N SER A 542 -13.16 18.40 -42.91
CA SER A 542 -12.91 17.85 -44.23
C SER A 542 -12.40 16.40 -44.15
N ALA A 543 -12.82 15.54 -45.09
CA ALA A 543 -12.39 14.14 -45.16
C ALA A 543 -10.86 13.99 -45.19
N ARG A 544 -10.15 14.91 -45.87
CA ARG A 544 -8.68 14.92 -45.94
C ARG A 544 -8.05 15.20 -44.59
N ASN A 545 -8.55 16.20 -43.85
CA ASN A 545 -8.02 16.52 -42.50
C ASN A 545 -8.31 15.41 -41.52
N LEU A 546 -9.55 14.91 -41.50
CA LEU A 546 -9.93 13.79 -40.60
C LEU A 546 -9.09 12.55 -40.87
N SER A 547 -8.84 12.22 -42.13
CA SER A 547 -7.98 11.07 -42.48
C SER A 547 -6.54 11.29 -41.99
N GLY A 548 -5.97 12.50 -42.17
CA GLY A 548 -4.64 12.83 -41.67
C GLY A 548 -4.52 12.76 -40.16
N VAL A 549 -5.48 13.34 -39.45
CA VAL A 549 -5.56 13.27 -37.96
C VAL A 549 -5.61 11.80 -37.49
N LEU A 550 -6.49 11.01 -38.08
CA LEU A 550 -6.68 9.62 -37.70
C LEU A 550 -5.43 8.74 -37.99
N ALA A 551 -4.68 9.07 -39.05
CA ALA A 551 -3.41 8.40 -39.34
C ALA A 551 -2.36 8.65 -38.25
N LEU A 552 -2.24 9.87 -37.76
CA LEU A 552 -1.36 10.21 -36.62
C LEU A 552 -1.81 9.55 -35.32
N VAL A 553 -3.13 9.50 -35.10
CA VAL A 553 -3.71 8.84 -33.91
C VAL A 553 -3.32 7.36 -33.87
N ALA A 554 -3.29 6.65 -35.01
CA ALA A 554 -2.96 5.24 -35.06
C ALA A 554 -1.55 4.97 -34.50
N THR A 555 -0.55 5.73 -34.91
CA THR A 555 0.84 5.60 -34.41
C THR A 555 0.91 5.85 -32.91
N LEU A 556 0.36 6.97 -32.46
CA LEU A 556 0.38 7.37 -31.06
C LEU A 556 -0.42 6.40 -30.16
N ALA A 557 -1.54 5.88 -30.62
CA ALA A 557 -2.35 4.94 -29.89
C ALA A 557 -1.60 3.60 -29.66
N ILE A 558 -0.98 3.04 -30.71
CA ILE A 558 -0.30 1.75 -30.61
C ILE A 558 0.90 1.85 -29.65
N VAL A 559 1.72 2.91 -29.71
CA VAL A 559 2.82 3.08 -28.75
C VAL A 559 2.30 3.30 -27.34
N SER A 560 1.17 4.02 -27.19
CA SER A 560 0.52 4.22 -25.88
C SER A 560 0.01 2.92 -25.29
N TYR A 561 -0.43 1.94 -26.11
CA TYR A 561 -0.78 0.60 -25.61
C TYR A 561 0.43 -0.11 -25.04
N GLY A 562 1.61 0.01 -25.66
CA GLY A 562 2.86 -0.52 -25.11
C GLY A 562 3.16 0.08 -23.74
N GLN A 563 3.12 1.41 -23.64
CA GLN A 563 3.29 2.11 -22.36
C GLN A 563 2.23 1.69 -21.32
N GLN A 564 0.98 1.55 -21.76
CA GLN A 564 -0.14 1.14 -20.90
C GLN A 564 0.09 -0.25 -20.29
N VAL A 565 0.55 -1.22 -21.06
CA VAL A 565 0.88 -2.56 -20.55
C VAL A 565 1.93 -2.49 -19.46
N LEU A 566 2.99 -1.71 -19.69
CA LEU A 566 4.08 -1.60 -18.72
C LEU A 566 3.68 -0.78 -17.49
N MET A 567 2.91 0.30 -17.67
CA MET A 567 2.38 1.11 -16.56
C MET A 567 1.44 0.28 -15.68
N LEU A 568 0.63 -0.60 -16.24
CA LEU A 568 -0.20 -1.54 -15.47
C LEU A 568 0.65 -2.41 -14.54
N ALA A 569 1.88 -2.76 -14.94
CA ALA A 569 2.84 -3.51 -14.10
C ALA A 569 3.65 -2.62 -13.14
N GLY A 570 3.45 -1.30 -13.17
CA GLY A 570 4.16 -0.32 -12.34
C GLY A 570 5.50 0.14 -12.90
N GLY A 571 5.71 0.05 -14.22
CA GLY A 571 6.91 0.49 -14.93
C GLY A 571 6.63 1.58 -15.97
N ILE A 572 7.70 2.20 -16.47
CA ILE A 572 7.69 3.16 -17.59
C ILE A 572 8.88 2.83 -18.48
N ASP A 573 8.70 2.85 -19.82
CA ASP A 573 9.76 2.63 -20.78
C ASP A 573 10.03 3.87 -21.62
N LEU A 574 11.19 4.47 -21.41
CA LEU A 574 11.63 5.63 -22.21
C LEU A 574 12.24 5.23 -23.54
N SER A 575 12.58 3.96 -23.75
CA SER A 575 13.27 3.48 -24.95
C SER A 575 12.37 3.26 -26.18
N VAL A 576 11.04 3.36 -26.01
CA VAL A 576 10.06 3.07 -27.08
C VAL A 576 10.25 3.96 -28.32
N GLY A 577 10.51 5.24 -28.15
CA GLY A 577 10.69 6.19 -29.25
C GLY A 577 11.93 5.90 -30.09
N PRO A 578 13.13 5.80 -29.50
CA PRO A 578 14.34 5.36 -30.21
C PRO A 578 14.21 3.97 -30.83
N LEU A 579 13.47 3.05 -30.18
CA LEU A 579 13.17 1.75 -30.80
C LEU A 579 12.34 1.91 -32.07
N MET A 580 11.32 2.76 -32.06
CA MET A 580 10.53 3.09 -33.26
C MET A 580 11.44 3.65 -34.37
N GLY A 581 12.32 4.59 -34.01
CA GLY A 581 13.30 5.15 -34.96
C GLY A 581 14.23 4.07 -35.52
N LEU A 582 14.76 3.19 -34.68
CA LEU A 582 15.58 2.06 -35.10
C LEU A 582 14.85 1.12 -36.06
N VAL A 583 13.59 0.81 -35.78
CA VAL A 583 12.74 0.00 -36.67
C VAL A 583 12.61 0.64 -38.04
N VAL A 584 12.29 1.93 -38.10
CA VAL A 584 12.18 2.66 -39.39
C VAL A 584 13.51 2.66 -40.14
N VAL A 585 14.62 2.88 -39.41
CA VAL A 585 15.98 2.82 -40.00
C VAL A 585 16.29 1.42 -40.56
N ILE A 586 16.05 0.34 -39.80
CA ILE A 586 16.30 -1.03 -40.28
C ILE A 586 15.46 -1.31 -41.53
N LEU A 587 14.15 -1.04 -41.46
CA LEU A 587 13.25 -1.33 -42.59
C LEU A 587 13.62 -0.54 -43.87
N SER A 588 14.17 0.69 -43.73
CA SER A 588 14.61 1.49 -44.86
C SER A 588 15.79 0.88 -45.65
N PHE A 589 16.48 -0.13 -45.15
CA PHE A 589 17.48 -0.90 -45.87
C PHE A 589 16.90 -2.10 -46.66
N TYR A 590 15.76 -2.64 -46.19
CA TYR A 590 15.21 -3.88 -46.69
C TYR A 590 13.91 -3.72 -47.50
N LEU A 591 13.16 -2.63 -47.22
CA LEU A 591 11.85 -2.37 -47.86
C LEU A 591 11.95 -1.30 -48.95
N THR A 592 12.89 -1.47 -49.89
CA THR A 592 13.05 -0.60 -51.06
C THR A 592 12.21 -1.07 -52.23
N ASP A 593 11.94 -0.19 -53.19
CA ASP A 593 11.22 -0.57 -54.43
C ASP A 593 11.95 -1.67 -55.20
N GLY A 594 11.19 -2.74 -55.50
CA GLY A 594 11.74 -3.91 -56.20
C GLY A 594 12.56 -4.86 -55.31
N ALA A 595 12.64 -4.67 -53.99
CA ALA A 595 13.33 -5.58 -53.06
C ALA A 595 12.73 -6.99 -53.12
N PRO A 596 13.58 -8.03 -53.19
CA PRO A 596 13.14 -9.42 -53.12
C PRO A 596 12.31 -9.70 -51.87
N VAL A 597 11.31 -10.59 -51.96
CA VAL A 597 10.49 -10.96 -50.79
C VAL A 597 11.34 -11.54 -49.66
N ALA A 598 12.46 -12.21 -49.97
CA ALA A 598 13.40 -12.71 -48.98
C ALA A 598 14.07 -11.59 -48.18
N ASP A 599 14.44 -10.50 -48.82
CA ASP A 599 15.05 -9.34 -48.15
C ASP A 599 14.00 -8.62 -47.28
N GLN A 600 12.78 -8.47 -47.80
CA GLN A 600 11.68 -7.89 -47.00
C GLN A 600 11.39 -8.75 -45.77
N ALA A 601 11.29 -10.07 -45.91
CA ALA A 601 11.11 -11.01 -44.79
C ALA A 601 12.27 -10.94 -43.80
N THR A 602 13.50 -10.77 -44.28
CA THR A 602 14.68 -10.60 -43.46
C THR A 602 14.59 -9.31 -42.64
N GLY A 603 14.20 -8.17 -43.23
CA GLY A 603 13.98 -6.90 -42.56
C GLY A 603 12.96 -7.00 -41.40
N TRP A 604 11.81 -7.60 -41.68
CA TRP A 604 10.78 -7.84 -40.66
C TRP A 604 11.27 -8.76 -39.55
N THR A 605 12.01 -9.82 -39.85
CA THR A 605 12.57 -10.72 -38.86
C THR A 605 13.56 -10.01 -37.94
N ILE A 606 14.44 -9.17 -38.50
CA ILE A 606 15.41 -8.40 -37.73
C ILE A 606 14.67 -7.43 -36.77
N VAL A 607 13.62 -6.76 -37.22
CA VAL A 607 12.82 -5.85 -36.41
C VAL A 607 12.16 -6.60 -35.23
N VAL A 608 11.53 -7.73 -35.47
CA VAL A 608 10.88 -8.50 -34.39
C VAL A 608 11.91 -8.99 -33.38
N VAL A 609 13.07 -9.51 -33.87
CA VAL A 609 14.16 -9.98 -33.00
C VAL A 609 14.74 -8.79 -32.19
N ALA A 610 14.96 -7.64 -32.82
CA ALA A 610 15.48 -6.46 -32.16
C ALA A 610 14.50 -5.94 -31.07
N ALA A 611 13.22 -5.85 -31.38
CA ALA A 611 12.20 -5.42 -30.43
C ALA A 611 12.09 -6.41 -29.24
N PHE A 612 12.13 -7.72 -29.52
CA PHE A 612 12.15 -8.74 -28.48
C PHE A 612 13.40 -8.60 -27.59
N ALA A 613 14.58 -8.45 -28.20
CA ALA A 613 15.85 -8.31 -27.50
C ALA A 613 15.87 -7.05 -26.58
N VAL A 614 15.32 -5.93 -27.06
CA VAL A 614 15.20 -4.70 -26.27
C VAL A 614 14.27 -4.92 -25.08
N GLY A 615 13.12 -5.56 -25.28
CA GLY A 615 12.19 -5.89 -24.19
C GLY A 615 12.82 -6.79 -23.13
N VAL A 616 13.59 -7.81 -23.56
CA VAL A 616 14.34 -8.70 -22.65
C VAL A 616 15.44 -7.93 -21.91
N LEU A 617 16.18 -7.07 -22.61
CA LEU A 617 17.23 -6.24 -22.00
C LEU A 617 16.64 -5.34 -20.91
N ASN A 618 15.59 -4.60 -21.21
CA ASN A 618 14.92 -3.72 -20.24
C ASN A 618 14.41 -4.52 -19.04
N TRP A 619 13.81 -5.69 -19.23
CA TRP A 619 13.40 -6.58 -18.15
C TRP A 619 14.59 -7.02 -17.28
N ILE A 620 15.72 -7.41 -17.88
CA ILE A 620 16.93 -7.83 -17.14
C ILE A 620 17.46 -6.68 -16.29
N LEU A 621 17.51 -5.48 -16.83
CA LEU A 621 17.99 -4.29 -16.10
C LEU A 621 17.07 -3.96 -14.92
N VAL A 622 15.75 -4.03 -15.10
CA VAL A 622 14.77 -3.60 -14.08
C VAL A 622 14.54 -4.66 -13.00
N ASP A 623 14.31 -5.92 -13.35
CA ASP A 623 13.92 -6.95 -12.37
C ASP A 623 15.10 -7.72 -11.79
N PRO A 624 15.90 -8.48 -12.55
CA PRO A 624 17.07 -9.19 -12.01
C PRO A 624 18.16 -8.28 -11.42
N LEU A 625 18.46 -7.16 -12.08
CA LEU A 625 19.49 -6.22 -11.61
C LEU A 625 18.97 -5.14 -10.66
N GLY A 626 17.64 -5.01 -10.48
CA GLY A 626 17.01 -4.11 -9.53
C GLY A 626 17.18 -2.63 -9.84
N LEU A 627 17.47 -2.25 -11.11
CA LEU A 627 17.58 -0.86 -11.50
C LEU A 627 16.21 -0.18 -11.55
N HIS A 628 16.19 1.10 -11.21
CA HIS A 628 14.95 1.88 -11.35
C HIS A 628 14.52 1.91 -12.82
N PRO A 629 13.23 1.64 -13.17
CA PRO A 629 12.76 1.52 -14.56
C PRO A 629 13.15 2.69 -15.45
N MET A 630 12.99 3.93 -14.97
CA MET A 630 13.35 5.14 -15.74
C MET A 630 14.84 5.21 -16.06
N VAL A 631 15.72 4.81 -15.14
CA VAL A 631 17.18 4.84 -15.35
C VAL A 631 17.60 3.77 -16.34
N ALA A 632 17.07 2.56 -16.18
CA ALA A 632 17.35 1.43 -17.06
C ALA A 632 16.93 1.73 -18.50
N THR A 633 15.69 2.19 -18.70
CA THR A 633 15.16 2.46 -20.05
C THR A 633 15.72 3.73 -20.67
N LEU A 634 16.20 4.71 -19.88
CA LEU A 634 16.96 5.88 -20.38
C LEU A 634 18.33 5.45 -20.93
N ALA A 635 19.01 4.52 -20.26
CA ALA A 635 20.28 3.98 -20.79
C ALA A 635 20.04 3.24 -22.12
N THR A 636 18.99 2.41 -22.20
CA THR A 636 18.60 1.74 -23.44
C THR A 636 18.18 2.75 -24.53
N PHE A 637 17.48 3.82 -24.18
CA PHE A 637 17.14 4.95 -25.07
C PHE A 637 18.40 5.48 -25.77
N MET A 638 19.42 5.83 -25.00
CA MET A 638 20.67 6.37 -25.53
C MET A 638 21.39 5.36 -26.42
N GLY A 639 21.42 4.07 -26.02
CA GLY A 639 22.03 3.01 -26.81
C GLY A 639 21.33 2.80 -28.17
N LEU A 640 20.00 2.73 -28.17
CA LEU A 640 19.21 2.55 -29.40
C LEU A 640 19.34 3.74 -30.33
N LYS A 641 19.33 4.96 -29.76
CA LYS A 641 19.54 6.18 -30.53
C LYS A 641 20.91 6.20 -31.20
N ALA A 642 21.96 5.84 -30.46
CA ALA A 642 23.31 5.75 -31.00
C ALA A 642 23.41 4.71 -32.13
N ILE A 643 22.83 3.52 -31.95
CA ILE A 643 22.78 2.48 -32.99
C ILE A 643 22.08 3.00 -34.24
N SER A 644 20.91 3.65 -34.10
CA SER A 644 20.16 4.21 -35.22
C SER A 644 21.00 5.25 -36.00
N LEU A 645 21.71 6.13 -35.29
CA LEU A 645 22.57 7.14 -35.90
C LEU A 645 23.83 6.54 -36.55
N ILE A 646 24.38 5.45 -36.01
CA ILE A 646 25.50 4.74 -36.63
C ILE A 646 25.03 4.09 -37.94
N LEU A 647 23.86 3.47 -37.96
CA LEU A 647 23.29 2.82 -39.14
C LEU A 647 22.89 3.86 -40.19
N ARG A 648 22.35 4.99 -39.79
CA ARG A 648 21.87 6.05 -40.67
C ARG A 648 22.07 7.43 -40.03
N PRO A 649 23.22 8.05 -40.28
CA PRO A 649 23.56 9.36 -39.69
C PRO A 649 22.70 10.52 -40.21
N MET A 650 22.16 10.40 -41.44
CA MET A 650 21.28 11.38 -42.06
C MET A 650 20.02 10.69 -42.56
N PRO A 651 18.86 11.36 -42.58
CA PRO A 651 17.65 10.86 -43.22
C PRO A 651 17.91 10.38 -44.65
N GLY A 652 17.42 9.19 -45.00
CA GLY A 652 17.62 8.60 -46.33
C GLY A 652 17.09 7.19 -46.44
N GLY A 653 17.27 6.56 -47.61
CA GLY A 653 16.71 5.25 -47.89
C GLY A 653 15.19 5.30 -48.03
N LEU A 654 14.76 5.54 -49.29
CA LEU A 654 13.32 5.55 -49.61
C LEU A 654 12.74 4.17 -49.38
N ILE A 655 11.63 4.16 -48.62
CA ILE A 655 10.84 2.97 -48.42
C ILE A 655 9.87 2.79 -49.58
N SER A 656 9.61 1.59 -50.02
CA SER A 656 8.75 1.29 -51.16
C SER A 656 7.42 2.04 -51.11
N GLU A 657 7.13 2.78 -52.18
CA GLU A 657 5.91 3.57 -52.29
C GLU A 657 4.67 2.69 -52.29
N SER A 658 4.75 1.49 -52.94
CA SER A 658 3.64 0.56 -52.93
C SER A 658 3.32 0.00 -51.52
N LEU A 659 4.31 -0.09 -50.63
CA LEU A 659 4.12 -0.55 -49.27
C LEU A 659 3.55 0.58 -48.38
N THR A 660 4.10 1.79 -48.52
CA THR A 660 3.60 2.95 -47.79
C THR A 660 2.18 3.30 -48.13
N ASP A 661 1.80 3.22 -49.44
CA ASP A 661 0.43 3.38 -49.93
C ASP A 661 -0.49 2.29 -49.40
N GLY A 662 -0.01 1.04 -49.41
CA GLY A 662 -0.75 -0.10 -48.81
C GLY A 662 -1.09 0.09 -47.35
N ILE A 663 -0.16 0.58 -46.53
CA ILE A 663 -0.36 0.87 -45.10
C ILE A 663 -1.25 2.08 -44.93
N SER A 664 -1.15 3.08 -45.80
CA SER A 664 -1.92 4.31 -45.81
C SER A 664 -3.34 4.19 -46.39
N THR A 665 -3.70 2.98 -46.84
CA THR A 665 -5.04 2.69 -47.38
C THR A 665 -6.15 3.11 -46.43
N THR A 666 -7.22 3.74 -47.01
CA THR A 666 -8.36 4.23 -46.27
C THR A 666 -9.64 3.50 -46.66
N VAL A 667 -10.53 3.26 -45.72
CA VAL A 667 -11.90 2.83 -45.94
C VAL A 667 -12.80 4.04 -45.79
N GLY A 668 -13.17 4.64 -46.93
CA GLY A 668 -13.76 5.99 -46.98
C GLY A 668 -12.73 7.04 -46.60
N PHE A 669 -12.89 7.73 -45.47
CA PHE A 669 -11.90 8.66 -44.92
C PHE A 669 -11.14 8.10 -43.74
N ILE A 670 -11.43 6.88 -43.32
CA ILE A 670 -10.82 6.25 -42.12
C ILE A 670 -9.61 5.42 -42.54
N PRO A 671 -8.38 5.74 -42.09
CA PRO A 671 -7.18 4.93 -42.34
C PRO A 671 -7.29 3.53 -41.75
N LEU A 672 -6.83 2.52 -42.48
CA LEU A 672 -6.81 1.14 -42.01
C LEU A 672 -6.05 0.98 -40.70
N ALA A 673 -4.96 1.72 -40.54
CA ALA A 673 -4.14 1.71 -39.33
C ALA A 673 -4.94 2.08 -38.06
N VAL A 674 -5.87 3.07 -38.12
CA VAL A 674 -6.67 3.43 -36.96
C VAL A 674 -7.76 2.42 -36.68
N ILE A 675 -8.28 1.75 -37.69
CA ILE A 675 -9.21 0.62 -37.51
C ILE A 675 -8.52 -0.51 -36.76
N VAL A 676 -7.30 -0.87 -37.19
CA VAL A 676 -6.48 -1.89 -36.52
C VAL A 676 -6.17 -1.47 -35.08
N ALA A 677 -5.78 -0.20 -34.85
CA ALA A 677 -5.51 0.31 -33.50
C ALA A 677 -6.77 0.26 -32.61
N THR A 678 -7.94 0.59 -33.15
CA THR A 678 -9.22 0.54 -32.40
C THR A 678 -9.61 -0.89 -32.04
N VAL A 679 -9.50 -1.82 -32.99
CA VAL A 679 -9.75 -3.26 -32.75
C VAL A 679 -8.78 -3.79 -31.71
N ALA A 680 -7.50 -3.44 -31.80
CA ALA A 680 -6.49 -3.80 -30.80
C ALA A 680 -6.83 -3.25 -29.40
N ALA A 681 -7.30 -1.97 -29.30
CA ALA A 681 -7.76 -1.42 -28.02
C ALA A 681 -8.88 -2.25 -27.40
N VAL A 682 -9.89 -2.62 -28.17
CA VAL A 682 -11.03 -3.42 -27.70
C VAL A 682 -10.57 -4.82 -27.24
N ILE A 683 -9.69 -5.46 -28.01
CA ILE A 683 -9.16 -6.78 -27.64
C ILE A 683 -8.31 -6.70 -26.37
N LEU A 684 -7.41 -5.72 -26.30
CA LEU A 684 -6.54 -5.53 -25.13
C LEU A 684 -7.36 -5.14 -23.88
N GLU A 685 -8.40 -4.31 -24.02
CA GLU A 685 -9.34 -3.98 -22.95
C GLU A 685 -10.07 -5.24 -22.45
N PHE A 686 -10.56 -6.06 -23.37
CA PHE A 686 -11.17 -7.33 -23.01
C PHE A 686 -10.19 -8.25 -22.26
N VAL A 687 -8.97 -8.39 -22.75
CA VAL A 687 -7.92 -9.18 -22.08
C VAL A 687 -7.62 -8.60 -20.69
N LEU A 688 -7.56 -7.28 -20.56
CA LEU A 688 -7.27 -6.59 -19.30
C LEU A 688 -8.27 -6.93 -18.19
N TYR A 689 -9.57 -6.92 -18.51
CA TYR A 689 -10.63 -7.07 -17.50
C TYR A 689 -11.26 -8.46 -17.46
N LYS A 690 -11.13 -9.26 -18.52
CA LYS A 690 -11.81 -10.56 -18.66
C LYS A 690 -10.87 -11.75 -18.82
N ALA A 691 -9.55 -11.55 -18.86
CA ALA A 691 -8.58 -12.63 -18.91
C ALA A 691 -7.69 -12.67 -17.65
N LYS A 692 -7.25 -13.89 -17.32
CA LYS A 692 -6.35 -14.13 -16.16
C LYS A 692 -5.05 -13.31 -16.26
N LEU A 693 -4.50 -13.16 -17.48
CA LEU A 693 -3.28 -12.40 -17.73
C LEU A 693 -3.44 -10.92 -17.34
N GLY A 694 -4.53 -10.28 -17.74
CA GLY A 694 -4.80 -8.88 -17.42
C GLY A 694 -4.99 -8.66 -15.91
N LEU A 695 -5.73 -9.57 -15.26
CA LEU A 695 -5.93 -9.52 -13.82
C LEU A 695 -4.61 -9.71 -13.05
N ALA A 696 -3.77 -10.65 -13.48
CA ALA A 696 -2.46 -10.89 -12.89
C ALA A 696 -1.53 -9.70 -13.06
N LEU A 697 -1.53 -9.07 -14.24
CA LEU A 697 -0.72 -7.88 -14.53
C LEU A 697 -1.12 -6.71 -13.63
N ARG A 698 -2.42 -6.43 -13.51
CA ARG A 698 -2.97 -5.39 -12.60
C ARG A 698 -2.65 -5.69 -11.14
N GLY A 699 -2.75 -6.96 -10.73
CA GLY A 699 -2.40 -7.40 -9.39
C GLY A 699 -0.95 -7.14 -9.03
N VAL A 700 -0.01 -7.49 -9.93
CA VAL A 700 1.43 -7.24 -9.74
C VAL A 700 1.73 -5.74 -9.64
N GLY A 701 1.14 -4.92 -10.50
CA GLY A 701 1.33 -3.48 -10.45
C GLY A 701 0.68 -2.81 -9.25
N SER A 702 -0.39 -3.40 -8.70
CA SER A 702 -1.06 -2.88 -7.51
C SER A 702 -0.26 -3.10 -6.22
N ARG A 703 0.17 -4.35 -5.96
CA ARG A 703 1.03 -4.71 -4.83
C ARG A 703 1.77 -6.02 -5.13
N ARG A 704 3.07 -5.92 -5.43
CA ARG A 704 3.91 -7.05 -5.87
C ARG A 704 3.91 -8.21 -4.87
N GLU A 705 4.00 -7.90 -3.59
CA GLU A 705 4.04 -8.89 -2.53
C GLU A 705 2.71 -9.64 -2.38
N ALA A 706 1.59 -8.92 -2.38
CA ALA A 706 0.26 -9.51 -2.33
C ALA A 706 -0.02 -10.41 -3.56
N ALA A 707 0.41 -9.98 -4.75
CA ALA A 707 0.31 -10.79 -5.97
C ALA A 707 1.12 -12.08 -5.87
N ARG A 708 2.36 -12.02 -5.33
CA ARG A 708 3.20 -13.21 -5.09
C ARG A 708 2.52 -14.17 -4.13
N MET A 709 1.90 -13.66 -3.05
CA MET A 709 1.16 -14.48 -2.11
C MET A 709 -0.08 -15.12 -2.70
N ALA A 710 -0.70 -14.44 -3.66
CA ALA A 710 -1.81 -15.00 -4.42
C ALA A 710 -1.36 -16.06 -5.46
N GLY A 711 -0.05 -16.42 -5.51
CA GLY A 711 0.50 -17.41 -6.45
C GLY A 711 0.80 -16.85 -7.84
N ILE A 712 0.79 -15.51 -8.00
CA ILE A 712 1.20 -14.88 -9.27
C ILE A 712 2.73 -14.74 -9.24
N MET A 713 3.38 -15.04 -10.36
CA MET A 713 4.83 -14.86 -10.52
C MET A 713 5.15 -13.45 -11.03
N PRO A 714 5.57 -12.48 -10.19
CA PRO A 714 5.79 -11.09 -10.62
C PRO A 714 6.83 -10.99 -11.74
N ARG A 715 7.90 -11.79 -11.67
CA ARG A 715 8.97 -11.81 -12.68
C ARG A 715 8.45 -12.14 -14.08
N ARG A 716 7.54 -13.12 -14.20
CA ARG A 716 6.94 -13.49 -15.50
C ARG A 716 6.04 -12.37 -16.02
N MET A 717 5.27 -11.72 -15.14
CA MET A 717 4.40 -10.61 -15.54
C MET A 717 5.20 -9.39 -16.00
N LEU A 718 6.29 -9.07 -15.33
CA LEU A 718 7.20 -7.99 -15.73
C LEU A 718 7.91 -8.30 -17.04
N PHE A 719 8.37 -9.56 -17.24
CA PHE A 719 8.92 -9.99 -18.51
C PHE A 719 7.92 -9.80 -19.65
N THR A 720 6.70 -10.30 -19.47
CA THR A 720 5.65 -10.14 -20.50
C THR A 720 5.33 -8.67 -20.77
N ALA A 721 5.31 -7.82 -19.72
CA ALA A 721 5.04 -6.40 -19.87
C ALA A 721 6.12 -5.67 -20.68
N HIS A 722 7.41 -5.88 -20.38
CA HIS A 722 8.51 -5.25 -21.10
C HIS A 722 8.58 -5.73 -22.56
N VAL A 723 8.46 -7.03 -22.79
CA VAL A 723 8.48 -7.58 -24.15
C VAL A 723 7.28 -7.10 -24.96
N SER A 724 6.08 -7.11 -24.38
CA SER A 724 4.88 -6.58 -25.06
C SER A 724 5.00 -5.09 -25.37
N CYS A 725 5.58 -4.30 -24.46
CA CYS A 725 5.81 -2.86 -24.68
C CYS A 725 6.71 -2.62 -25.89
N SER A 726 7.86 -3.30 -25.97
CA SER A 726 8.81 -3.15 -27.07
C SER A 726 8.24 -3.67 -28.41
N LEU A 727 7.47 -4.77 -28.39
CA LEU A 727 6.83 -5.28 -29.60
C LEU A 727 5.72 -4.34 -30.11
N LEU A 728 4.94 -3.74 -29.21
CA LEU A 728 3.94 -2.73 -29.57
C LEU A 728 4.59 -1.44 -30.06
N ALA A 729 5.74 -1.03 -29.52
CA ALA A 729 6.52 0.08 -30.04
C ALA A 729 7.03 -0.21 -31.47
N ALA A 730 7.50 -1.41 -31.75
CA ALA A 730 7.87 -1.80 -33.11
C ALA A 730 6.66 -1.85 -34.05
N ALA A 731 5.50 -2.29 -33.58
CA ALA A 731 4.27 -2.23 -34.36
C ALA A 731 3.82 -0.78 -34.65
N ALA A 732 3.99 0.13 -33.69
CA ALA A 732 3.71 1.56 -33.89
C ALA A 732 4.63 2.22 -34.92
N ALA A 733 5.82 1.66 -35.14
CA ALA A 733 6.72 2.15 -36.17
C ALA A 733 6.23 1.83 -37.60
N ILE A 734 5.29 0.92 -37.80
CA ILE A 734 4.73 0.57 -39.12
C ILE A 734 3.94 1.72 -39.73
N PRO A 735 2.88 2.27 -39.09
CA PRO A 735 2.22 3.45 -39.62
C PRO A 735 3.13 4.68 -39.63
N LEU A 736 4.09 4.80 -38.67
CA LEU A 736 5.07 5.87 -38.67
C LEU A 736 5.97 5.84 -39.90
N MET A 737 6.46 4.66 -40.26
CA MET A 737 7.27 4.44 -41.48
C MET A 737 6.53 4.87 -42.75
N ALA A 738 5.22 4.56 -42.84
CA ALA A 738 4.41 4.96 -43.99
C ALA A 738 4.18 6.50 -44.07
N GLN A 739 4.17 7.18 -42.92
CA GLN A 739 4.03 8.65 -42.86
C GLN A 739 5.33 9.36 -43.27
N VAL A 740 6.49 8.80 -42.93
CA VAL A 740 7.80 9.43 -43.14
C VAL A 740 8.39 9.06 -44.52
N GLY A 741 8.20 7.82 -44.97
CA GLY A 741 8.68 7.28 -46.23
C GLY A 741 10.20 7.13 -46.35
N THR A 742 10.95 7.51 -45.30
CA THR A 742 12.42 7.44 -45.30
C THR A 742 12.95 6.98 -43.95
N GLY A 743 14.14 6.36 -43.91
CA GLY A 743 14.80 5.99 -42.68
C GLY A 743 15.40 7.24 -42.00
N ASP A 744 14.90 7.58 -40.82
CA ASP A 744 15.44 8.67 -40.00
C ASP A 744 15.51 8.23 -38.52
N ALA A 745 16.70 8.33 -37.95
CA ALA A 745 16.96 7.93 -36.56
C ALA A 745 16.23 8.78 -35.51
N ASN A 746 15.72 9.96 -35.85
CA ASN A 746 15.07 10.90 -34.95
C ASN A 746 13.55 10.77 -34.92
N THR A 747 12.96 10.13 -35.92
CA THR A 747 11.52 10.13 -36.18
C THR A 747 10.67 9.65 -35.01
N GLY A 748 11.17 8.72 -34.16
CA GLY A 748 10.41 8.14 -33.06
C GLY A 748 10.45 8.90 -31.76
N GLU A 749 11.37 9.83 -31.54
CA GLU A 749 11.66 10.42 -30.22
C GLU A 749 10.46 11.08 -29.55
N ASN A 750 9.72 11.88 -30.31
CA ASN A 750 8.55 12.62 -29.80
C ASN A 750 7.45 11.67 -29.29
N TYR A 751 7.39 10.44 -29.77
CA TYR A 751 6.40 9.45 -29.35
C TYR A 751 6.67 8.87 -27.96
N THR A 752 7.89 9.01 -27.41
CA THR A 752 8.21 8.52 -26.06
C THR A 752 7.34 9.21 -25.00
N LEU A 753 7.43 10.53 -24.92
CA LEU A 753 6.66 11.29 -23.93
C LEU A 753 5.18 11.39 -24.29
N ALA A 754 4.86 11.54 -25.57
CA ALA A 754 3.48 11.59 -26.04
C ALA A 754 2.72 10.29 -25.76
N GLY A 755 3.37 9.14 -25.90
CA GLY A 755 2.79 7.83 -25.60
C GLY A 755 2.46 7.64 -24.13
N ILE A 756 3.39 8.08 -23.25
CA ILE A 756 3.14 8.09 -21.80
C ILE A 756 1.99 9.05 -21.46
N ALA A 757 2.03 10.26 -22.02
CA ALA A 757 1.00 11.27 -21.81
C ALA A 757 -0.39 10.79 -22.22
N ALA A 758 -0.52 10.16 -23.39
CA ALA A 758 -1.78 9.62 -23.89
C ALA A 758 -2.32 8.53 -22.95
N ALA A 759 -1.46 7.63 -22.44
CA ALA A 759 -1.86 6.61 -21.49
C ALA A 759 -2.31 7.21 -20.15
N VAL A 760 -1.58 8.20 -19.61
CA VAL A 760 -1.91 8.87 -18.33
C VAL A 760 -3.20 9.65 -18.43
N ILE A 761 -3.36 10.45 -19.49
CA ILE A 761 -4.60 11.21 -19.76
C ILE A 761 -5.77 10.23 -19.96
N GLY A 762 -5.52 9.07 -20.58
CA GLY A 762 -6.45 7.97 -20.75
C GLY A 762 -6.83 7.22 -19.45
N GLY A 763 -6.25 7.62 -18.29
CA GLY A 763 -6.59 7.07 -16.97
C GLY A 763 -5.60 6.03 -16.44
N ALA A 764 -4.40 5.89 -17.00
CA ALA A 764 -3.37 5.03 -16.47
C ALA A 764 -2.79 5.57 -15.17
N SER A 765 -2.59 4.70 -14.19
CA SER A 765 -1.90 5.02 -12.95
C SER A 765 -0.39 4.93 -13.12
N LEU A 766 0.34 5.98 -12.75
CA LEU A 766 1.80 5.95 -12.68
C LEU A 766 2.33 4.99 -11.61
N PHE A 767 1.49 4.61 -10.63
CA PHE A 767 1.83 3.71 -9.56
C PHE A 767 1.49 2.23 -9.85
N GLY A 768 0.90 1.95 -11.02
CA GLY A 768 0.52 0.61 -11.45
C GLY A 768 -0.91 0.20 -11.10
N GLY A 769 -1.29 -0.97 -11.56
CA GLY A 769 -2.54 -1.66 -11.22
C GLY A 769 -3.81 -1.16 -11.91
N ARG A 770 -3.77 0.01 -12.56
CA ARG A 770 -4.93 0.66 -13.18
C ARG A 770 -4.62 1.28 -14.53
N GLY A 771 -5.57 1.18 -15.46
CA GLY A 771 -5.51 1.82 -16.78
C GLY A 771 -6.55 1.24 -17.74
N SER A 772 -6.66 1.84 -18.93
CA SER A 772 -7.58 1.44 -19.99
C SER A 772 -6.95 1.65 -21.35
N PHE A 773 -7.04 0.67 -22.23
CA PHE A 773 -6.57 0.80 -23.61
C PHE A 773 -7.49 1.67 -24.47
N VAL A 774 -8.80 1.62 -24.21
CA VAL A 774 -9.76 2.55 -24.80
C VAL A 774 -9.48 3.97 -24.33
N GLY A 775 -9.14 4.15 -23.05
CA GLY A 775 -8.70 5.44 -22.52
C GLY A 775 -7.43 5.94 -23.21
N ALA A 776 -6.41 5.08 -23.41
CA ALA A 776 -5.18 5.42 -24.10
C ALA A 776 -5.42 5.84 -25.58
N LEU A 777 -6.36 5.15 -26.27
CA LEU A 777 -6.79 5.55 -27.62
C LEU A 777 -7.39 6.96 -27.63
N LEU A 778 -8.30 7.24 -26.71
CA LEU A 778 -8.91 8.57 -26.58
C LEU A 778 -7.88 9.63 -26.16
N GLY A 779 -6.93 9.28 -25.30
CA GLY A 779 -5.80 10.13 -24.95
C GLY A 779 -4.94 10.49 -26.18
N ALA A 780 -4.62 9.50 -27.02
CA ALA A 780 -3.90 9.70 -28.27
C ALA A 780 -4.70 10.59 -29.24
N LEU A 781 -6.01 10.36 -29.35
CA LEU A 781 -6.90 11.19 -30.16
C LEU A 781 -6.93 12.64 -29.68
N LEU A 782 -7.05 12.86 -28.37
CA LEU A 782 -7.08 14.21 -27.80
C LEU A 782 -5.75 14.94 -28.04
N LEU A 783 -4.61 14.28 -27.81
CA LEU A 783 -3.29 14.91 -28.02
C LEU A 783 -3.09 15.29 -29.50
N THR A 784 -3.43 14.39 -30.41
CA THR A 784 -3.35 14.68 -31.85
C THR A 784 -4.33 15.79 -32.25
N GLN A 785 -5.54 15.81 -31.69
CA GLN A 785 -6.54 16.84 -31.94
C GLN A 785 -6.05 18.22 -31.47
N ILE A 786 -5.39 18.32 -30.31
CA ILE A 786 -4.82 19.56 -29.80
C ILE A 786 -3.78 20.11 -30.80
N ASN A 787 -2.87 19.25 -31.26
CA ASN A 787 -1.83 19.62 -32.21
C ASN A 787 -2.46 20.17 -33.50
N VAL A 788 -3.50 19.55 -34.00
CA VAL A 788 -4.20 19.99 -35.22
C VAL A 788 -4.97 21.27 -34.96
N VAL A 789 -5.67 21.40 -33.85
CA VAL A 789 -6.44 22.61 -33.50
C VAL A 789 -5.52 23.81 -33.32
N THR A 790 -4.36 23.67 -32.69
CA THR A 790 -3.38 24.77 -32.56
C THR A 790 -2.86 25.24 -33.91
N THR A 791 -2.64 24.34 -34.86
CA THR A 791 -2.27 24.67 -36.26
C THR A 791 -3.39 25.42 -36.96
N PHE A 792 -4.66 25.01 -36.83
CA PHE A 792 -5.80 25.74 -37.44
C PHE A 792 -6.07 27.11 -36.82
N LEU A 793 -5.67 27.30 -35.55
CA LEU A 793 -5.73 28.58 -34.85
C LEU A 793 -4.53 29.51 -35.15
N ASN A 794 -3.58 29.06 -35.99
CA ASN A 794 -2.29 29.73 -36.24
C ASN A 794 -1.53 30.07 -34.96
N LEU A 795 -1.57 29.19 -33.98
CA LEU A 795 -0.80 29.29 -32.74
C LEU A 795 0.60 28.73 -32.97
N ASP A 796 1.58 29.35 -32.32
CA ASP A 796 2.97 28.90 -32.32
C ASP A 796 3.10 27.49 -31.72
N ASP A 797 4.07 26.70 -32.20
CA ASP A 797 4.35 25.32 -31.69
C ASP A 797 4.63 25.29 -30.17
N ALA A 798 5.10 26.41 -29.60
CA ALA A 798 5.25 26.57 -28.17
C ALA A 798 3.93 26.33 -27.38
N TRP A 799 2.79 26.76 -27.95
CA TRP A 799 1.48 26.59 -27.33
C TRP A 799 1.05 25.12 -27.25
N GLN A 800 1.46 24.28 -28.20
CA GLN A 800 1.23 22.85 -28.16
C GLN A 800 1.89 22.25 -26.89
N SER A 801 3.16 22.60 -26.64
CA SER A 801 3.91 22.14 -25.48
C SER A 801 3.31 22.62 -24.16
N VAL A 802 2.84 23.88 -24.10
CA VAL A 802 2.16 24.47 -22.94
C VAL A 802 0.85 23.74 -22.65
N LEU A 803 0.01 23.56 -23.67
CA LEU A 803 -1.28 22.87 -23.53
C LEU A 803 -1.10 21.41 -23.11
N LEU A 804 -0.13 20.72 -23.71
CA LEU A 804 0.23 19.33 -23.35
C LEU A 804 0.64 19.24 -21.89
N GLY A 805 1.58 20.08 -21.45
CA GLY A 805 2.06 20.13 -20.07
C GLY A 805 0.95 20.43 -19.06
N ALA A 806 0.10 21.42 -19.38
CA ALA A 806 -1.05 21.80 -18.55
C ALA A 806 -2.06 20.63 -18.41
N MET A 807 -2.33 19.92 -19.50
CA MET A 807 -3.25 18.79 -19.48
C MET A 807 -2.72 17.58 -18.71
N ILE A 808 -1.44 17.25 -18.85
CA ILE A 808 -0.81 16.20 -18.06
C ILE A 808 -0.91 16.56 -16.58
N LEU A 809 -0.58 17.79 -16.22
CA LEU A 809 -0.65 18.28 -14.85
C LEU A 809 -2.08 18.21 -14.30
N ALA A 810 -3.07 18.65 -15.10
CA ALA A 810 -4.48 18.58 -14.73
C ALA A 810 -4.96 17.14 -14.53
N ALA A 811 -4.63 16.23 -15.45
CA ALA A 811 -4.98 14.81 -15.34
C ALA A 811 -4.38 14.16 -14.09
N VAL A 812 -3.08 14.38 -13.83
CA VAL A 812 -2.39 13.86 -12.66
C VAL A 812 -2.96 14.44 -11.36
N THR A 813 -3.27 15.76 -11.34
CA THR A 813 -3.83 16.44 -10.17
C THR A 813 -5.23 15.93 -9.83
N VAL A 814 -6.10 15.80 -10.83
CA VAL A 814 -7.46 15.25 -10.65
C VAL A 814 -7.40 13.82 -10.13
N TYR A 815 -6.52 13.00 -10.69
CA TYR A 815 -6.33 11.62 -10.25
C TYR A 815 -5.80 11.54 -8.82
N SER A 816 -4.75 12.28 -8.49
CA SER A 816 -4.15 12.32 -7.15
C SER A 816 -5.14 12.81 -6.09
N THR A 817 -5.89 13.88 -6.39
CA THR A 817 -6.88 14.44 -5.47
C THR A 817 -8.07 13.50 -5.26
N SER A 818 -8.53 12.83 -6.31
CA SER A 818 -9.61 11.84 -6.21
C SER A 818 -9.18 10.65 -5.35
N ARG A 819 -7.94 10.18 -5.50
CA ARG A 819 -7.37 9.10 -4.69
C ARG A 819 -7.25 9.49 -3.21
N GLN A 820 -6.74 10.68 -2.92
CA GLN A 820 -6.62 11.17 -1.54
C GLN A 820 -7.98 11.29 -0.85
N LYS A 821 -9.02 11.78 -1.54
CA LYS A 821 -10.38 11.89 -0.98
C LYS A 821 -11.04 10.55 -0.74
N VAL A 822 -10.77 9.53 -1.57
CA VAL A 822 -11.29 8.17 -1.38
C VAL A 822 -10.57 7.45 -0.25
N VAL A 823 -9.29 7.74 0.00
CA VAL A 823 -8.50 7.17 1.12
C VAL A 823 -8.82 7.88 2.44
N ALA A 824 -9.19 9.15 2.40
CA ALA A 824 -9.46 9.98 3.59
C ALA A 824 -10.94 9.95 4.05
N GLY A 825 -11.87 9.42 3.24
CA GLY A 825 -13.30 9.28 3.59
C GLY A 825 -13.67 7.85 3.89
#